data_340f14e644d3fa8ec81c428389078da2
#
_entry.id   340f14e644d3fa8ec81c428389078da2
#
_cell.length_a   1.000
_cell.length_b   1.000
_cell.length_c   1.000
_cell.angle_alpha   90.00
_cell.angle_beta   90.00
_cell.angle_gamma   90.00
#
_symmetry.space_group_name_H-M   'P 1'
#
loop_
_entity.id
_entity.type
_entity.pdbx_description
1 polymer ?
#
loop_
_entity_poly.entity_id
_entity_poly.type
_entity_poly.pdbx_seq_one_letter_code
_entity_poly.pdbx_strand_id
1 'polypeptide(L)'
;MTTPTDKLLFTPGPLTTSNAVKEAMLRDVGSRDADFVAVVVEIRQLLLALAGVRQAEGYEAILMQGAGTFGIESVISSVIPADGKLLIIINGAYGKRIRDIAGRHGIETAVIEVTENTQPNPQELRRRLADDSEITHVALVHCETSSGILNPLNEIGSVVKELGRTFIVDAMSSFGGIPLNVSEARIDFLISSANKCIEGVPGFSLVIADHEQLLAIDGWARTLSLDLLAQWKGLEEQGQFRFTPPTHAILAFREALRELDDEGGVAGRAARYAANHAALLRGMRRMGFCEYVPAESQSHIITAFLFPEDPRFEFTEFYQRLSSKGMLIYPGKLTEGDCFRIGNIGQIFESDIESLLTAIAATLLEMNLNMKNTEKDTTPSPDPSAPIEYEDYNSTSGNYDDTRVPIGLPIVLDLLASTTTPLKEQSILDAGCGTGTFLAGLQGRVGTIHGRELSEGMQQVAKERFANDPNVQIDQGSITELPHADESFDAIVCNQVLHHLDHGEGEGASADDFPNVESFFREAFRVLRPNGIVVINTSDHDQHRDGFWWAALIPAAIERMLRRFPSIETLEEISKRTGFVDSEIKVPFDEVLQGKNYLDPKGPLSAAWRAGDSTWSLVTGEELTHALDRVTSSLKDGSMAAFLEEREELRTKIGQTTFLAVRKP
;
A
#
# COMPACT_ATOMS: atom_id res chain seq x y z
N MET A 1 -16.05 22.04 -26.35
CA MET A 1 -15.42 22.33 -25.05
C MET A 1 -14.93 21.01 -24.54
N THR A 2 -13.61 20.80 -24.43
CA THR A 2 -13.03 19.60 -23.81
C THR A 2 -13.39 19.65 -22.35
N THR A 3 -14.02 18.60 -21.82
CA THR A 3 -14.26 18.44 -20.38
C THR A 3 -12.91 18.57 -19.67
N PRO A 4 -12.75 19.43 -18.67
CA PRO A 4 -11.50 19.50 -17.93
C PRO A 4 -11.23 18.13 -17.31
N THR A 5 -10.07 17.55 -17.57
CA THR A 5 -9.63 16.34 -16.90
C THR A 5 -9.28 16.72 -15.46
N ASP A 6 -9.88 16.06 -14.47
CA ASP A 6 -9.56 16.27 -13.06
C ASP A 6 -8.07 15.95 -12.84
N LYS A 7 -7.41 16.79 -12.05
CA LYS A 7 -6.02 16.54 -11.64
C LYS A 7 -6.00 15.59 -10.45
N LEU A 8 -4.98 14.74 -10.37
CA LEU A 8 -4.74 13.91 -9.19
C LEU A 8 -4.23 14.77 -8.03
N LEU A 9 -4.82 14.56 -6.86
CA LEU A 9 -4.57 15.36 -5.66
C LEU A 9 -3.71 14.57 -4.66
N PHE A 10 -2.40 14.74 -4.71
CA PHE A 10 -1.46 14.22 -3.72
C PHE A 10 -1.36 15.18 -2.53
N THR A 11 -2.47 15.40 -1.87
CA THR A 11 -2.67 16.44 -0.86
C THR A 11 -3.26 15.85 0.42
N PRO A 12 -3.16 16.54 1.56
CA PRO A 12 -3.77 16.06 2.82
C PRO A 12 -5.29 16.30 2.90
N GLY A 13 -5.91 16.78 1.83
CA GLY A 13 -7.33 17.12 1.70
C GLY A 13 -7.57 18.60 1.36
N PRO A 14 -8.49 18.88 0.39
CA PRO A 14 -9.38 17.92 -0.30
C PRO A 14 -8.62 16.87 -1.11
N LEU A 15 -9.30 15.75 -1.43
CA LEU A 15 -8.71 14.54 -2.00
C LEU A 15 -9.22 14.26 -3.42
N THR A 16 -8.52 13.40 -4.15
CA THR A 16 -9.11 12.65 -5.24
C THR A 16 -10.13 11.66 -4.66
N THR A 17 -11.40 11.80 -5.03
CA THR A 17 -12.49 10.91 -4.62
C THR A 17 -12.91 10.01 -5.77
N SER A 18 -13.54 8.88 -5.48
CA SER A 18 -14.08 7.96 -6.48
C SER A 18 -15.20 8.61 -7.31
N ASN A 19 -15.55 7.99 -8.42
CA ASN A 19 -16.71 8.41 -9.20
C ASN A 19 -18.02 8.14 -8.45
N ALA A 20 -18.12 7.02 -7.70
CA ALA A 20 -19.33 6.70 -6.93
C ALA A 20 -19.61 7.74 -5.85
N VAL A 21 -18.59 8.20 -5.14
CA VAL A 21 -18.70 9.31 -4.16
C VAL A 21 -19.17 10.61 -4.83
N LYS A 22 -18.66 10.94 -6.03
CA LYS A 22 -19.09 12.13 -6.79
C LYS A 22 -20.53 11.99 -7.29
N GLU A 23 -20.92 10.82 -7.79
CA GLU A 23 -22.26 10.54 -8.30
C GLU A 23 -23.32 10.57 -7.19
N ALA A 24 -22.97 10.12 -5.99
CA ALA A 24 -23.86 10.20 -4.83
C ALA A 24 -24.33 11.64 -4.50
N MET A 25 -23.58 12.66 -4.94
CA MET A 25 -23.94 14.07 -4.77
C MET A 25 -24.99 14.59 -5.77
N LEU A 26 -25.30 13.84 -6.83
CA LEU A 26 -26.17 14.30 -7.93
C LEU A 26 -27.68 14.22 -7.60
N ARG A 27 -28.05 14.04 -6.33
CA ARG A 27 -29.44 13.92 -5.88
C ARG A 27 -29.79 15.03 -4.91
N ASP A 28 -30.88 15.71 -5.17
CA ASP A 28 -31.50 16.60 -4.19
C ASP A 28 -32.32 15.79 -3.20
N VAL A 29 -32.14 16.07 -1.90
CA VAL A 29 -32.86 15.41 -0.80
C VAL A 29 -33.33 16.43 0.23
N GLY A 30 -34.50 16.20 0.79
CA GLY A 30 -35.04 17.01 1.89
C GLY A 30 -34.36 16.65 3.21
N SER A 31 -33.82 17.63 3.94
CA SER A 31 -33.12 17.39 5.20
C SER A 31 -34.01 16.83 6.34
N ARG A 32 -35.34 16.88 6.17
CA ARG A 32 -36.32 16.32 7.11
C ARG A 32 -37.05 15.09 6.59
N ASP A 33 -36.68 14.65 5.38
CA ASP A 33 -37.22 13.45 4.80
C ASP A 33 -36.74 12.20 5.58
N ALA A 34 -37.61 11.22 5.73
CA ALA A 34 -37.32 10.01 6.49
C ALA A 34 -36.11 9.24 5.92
N ASP A 35 -35.95 9.22 4.60
CA ASP A 35 -34.83 8.56 3.94
C ASP A 35 -33.51 9.26 4.28
N PHE A 36 -33.48 10.58 4.30
CA PHE A 36 -32.28 11.33 4.69
C PHE A 36 -31.95 11.20 6.18
N VAL A 37 -32.98 11.20 7.03
CA VAL A 37 -32.82 10.94 8.47
C VAL A 37 -32.22 9.55 8.70
N ALA A 38 -32.71 8.53 7.97
CA ALA A 38 -32.15 7.19 8.05
C ALA A 38 -30.65 7.14 7.63
N VAL A 39 -30.27 7.89 6.59
CA VAL A 39 -28.86 8.04 6.20
C VAL A 39 -28.00 8.64 7.31
N VAL A 40 -28.50 9.68 7.99
CA VAL A 40 -27.78 10.30 9.12
C VAL A 40 -27.59 9.31 10.27
N VAL A 41 -28.62 8.53 10.59
CA VAL A 41 -28.55 7.49 11.64
C VAL A 41 -27.56 6.39 11.24
N GLU A 42 -27.61 5.90 10.00
CA GLU A 42 -26.69 4.90 9.45
C GLU A 42 -25.22 5.39 9.57
N ILE A 43 -24.94 6.61 9.12
CA ILE A 43 -23.60 7.22 9.22
C ILE A 43 -23.11 7.28 10.67
N ARG A 44 -23.94 7.70 11.62
CA ARG A 44 -23.56 7.77 13.04
C ARG A 44 -23.18 6.39 13.59
N GLN A 45 -23.93 5.35 13.23
CA GLN A 45 -23.63 3.96 13.63
C GLN A 45 -22.33 3.46 13.02
N LEU A 46 -22.10 3.70 11.72
CA LEU A 46 -20.87 3.32 11.02
C LEU A 46 -19.65 4.03 11.61
N LEU A 47 -19.77 5.31 11.98
CA LEU A 47 -18.69 6.07 12.61
C LEU A 47 -18.32 5.53 13.99
N LEU A 48 -19.28 5.10 14.81
CA LEU A 48 -19.01 4.46 16.09
C LEU A 48 -18.29 3.12 15.90
N ALA A 49 -18.76 2.31 14.94
CA ALA A 49 -18.09 1.05 14.60
C ALA A 49 -16.65 1.27 14.12
N LEU A 50 -16.43 2.29 13.27
CA LEU A 50 -15.11 2.70 12.80
C LEU A 50 -14.18 3.15 13.92
N ALA A 51 -14.74 3.75 14.99
CA ALA A 51 -14.02 4.17 16.19
C ALA A 51 -13.76 3.02 17.17
N GLY A 52 -14.21 1.79 16.86
CA GLY A 52 -14.10 0.61 17.71
C GLY A 52 -15.01 0.62 18.94
N VAL A 53 -16.13 1.37 18.90
CA VAL A 53 -17.05 1.56 20.03
C VAL A 53 -18.51 1.53 19.56
N ARG A 54 -19.46 1.53 20.51
CA ARG A 54 -20.91 1.50 20.23
C ARG A 54 -21.66 2.45 21.16
N GLN A 55 -22.85 2.89 20.74
CA GLN A 55 -23.73 3.70 21.58
C GLN A 55 -24.10 2.99 22.89
N ALA A 56 -24.34 1.66 22.84
CA ALA A 56 -24.61 0.85 24.02
C ALA A 56 -23.42 0.77 25.02
N GLU A 57 -22.24 1.16 24.60
CA GLU A 57 -21.01 1.25 25.41
C GLU A 57 -20.77 2.67 25.93
N GLY A 58 -21.70 3.59 25.72
CA GLY A 58 -21.61 4.96 26.20
C GLY A 58 -20.87 5.93 25.27
N TYR A 59 -20.95 5.73 23.95
CA TYR A 59 -20.32 6.64 22.98
C TYR A 59 -21.33 7.20 21.98
N GLU A 60 -21.11 8.44 21.57
CA GLU A 60 -21.98 9.16 20.63
C GLU A 60 -21.21 9.68 19.42
N ALA A 61 -21.85 9.61 18.24
CA ALA A 61 -21.33 10.22 17.02
C ALA A 61 -22.15 11.46 16.66
N ILE A 62 -21.49 12.61 16.53
CA ILE A 62 -22.12 13.91 16.29
C ILE A 62 -21.59 14.49 14.99
N LEU A 63 -22.49 14.81 14.06
CA LEU A 63 -22.13 15.46 12.80
C LEU A 63 -22.32 16.97 12.94
N MET A 64 -21.26 17.75 12.66
CA MET A 64 -21.25 19.22 12.76
C MET A 64 -21.10 19.84 11.37
N GLN A 65 -21.91 20.82 11.03
CA GLN A 65 -21.74 21.58 9.79
C GLN A 65 -20.40 22.32 9.81
N GLY A 66 -19.75 22.39 8.64
CA GLY A 66 -18.48 23.06 8.46
C GLY A 66 -17.29 22.10 8.44
N ALA A 67 -16.16 22.57 7.93
CA ALA A 67 -14.93 21.81 7.80
C ALA A 67 -14.34 21.43 9.18
N GLY A 68 -13.29 20.62 9.20
CA GLY A 68 -12.66 20.12 10.42
C GLY A 68 -12.34 21.18 11.48
N THR A 69 -11.89 22.38 11.08
CA THR A 69 -11.63 23.48 12.01
C THR A 69 -12.89 23.90 12.79
N PHE A 70 -14.07 23.85 12.16
CA PHE A 70 -15.35 24.12 12.84
C PHE A 70 -15.69 23.04 13.88
N GLY A 71 -15.35 21.77 13.59
CA GLY A 71 -15.49 20.68 14.56
C GLY A 71 -14.57 20.84 15.76
N ILE A 72 -13.30 21.22 15.54
CA ILE A 72 -12.36 21.55 16.63
C ILE A 72 -12.90 22.70 17.47
N GLU A 73 -13.34 23.78 16.84
CA GLU A 73 -13.88 24.94 17.54
C GLU A 73 -15.17 24.61 18.30
N SER A 74 -16.04 23.75 17.74
CA SER A 74 -17.23 23.24 18.40
C SER A 74 -16.87 22.53 19.72
N VAL A 75 -15.90 21.61 19.69
CA VAL A 75 -15.45 20.89 20.89
C VAL A 75 -14.82 21.87 21.89
N ILE A 76 -13.80 22.62 21.46
CA ILE A 76 -13.06 23.53 22.35
C ILE A 76 -14.02 24.58 23.01
N SER A 77 -14.97 25.11 22.24
CA SER A 77 -15.91 26.13 22.78
C SER A 77 -17.05 25.57 23.62
N SER A 78 -17.34 24.26 23.52
CA SER A 78 -18.46 23.61 24.21
C SER A 78 -18.06 22.79 25.43
N VAL A 79 -16.85 22.13 25.41
CA VAL A 79 -16.53 21.10 26.41
C VAL A 79 -15.69 21.62 27.57
N ILE A 80 -15.13 22.82 27.49
CA ILE A 80 -14.29 23.39 28.54
C ILE A 80 -15.14 24.38 29.36
N PRO A 81 -15.32 24.18 30.68
CA PRO A 81 -16.09 25.11 31.53
C PRO A 81 -15.44 26.49 31.62
N ALA A 82 -16.14 27.46 32.15
CA ALA A 82 -15.67 28.85 32.22
C ALA A 82 -14.40 29.03 33.06
N ASP A 83 -14.22 28.17 34.05
CA ASP A 83 -13.06 28.10 34.95
C ASP A 83 -12.08 26.99 34.58
N GLY A 84 -12.29 26.30 33.43
CA GLY A 84 -11.44 25.23 32.96
C GLY A 84 -10.15 25.75 32.31
N LYS A 85 -9.08 24.96 32.44
CA LYS A 85 -7.78 25.21 31.84
C LYS A 85 -7.40 24.10 30.89
N LEU A 86 -7.01 24.47 29.68
CA LEU A 86 -6.66 23.55 28.60
C LEU A 86 -5.12 23.44 28.46
N LEU A 87 -4.57 22.25 28.66
CA LEU A 87 -3.21 21.97 28.24
C LEU A 87 -3.20 21.48 26.78
N ILE A 88 -2.39 22.12 25.94
CA ILE A 88 -2.28 21.81 24.53
C ILE A 88 -0.87 21.26 24.24
N ILE A 89 -0.80 20.08 23.64
CA ILE A 89 0.46 19.52 23.17
C ILE A 89 0.65 19.96 21.72
N ILE A 90 1.74 20.67 21.46
CA ILE A 90 2.01 21.32 20.17
C ILE A 90 3.31 20.79 19.59
N ASN A 91 3.24 20.17 18.41
CA ASN A 91 4.38 19.88 17.55
C ASN A 91 4.06 20.17 16.07
N GLY A 92 3.28 21.22 15.82
CA GLY A 92 2.96 21.69 14.48
C GLY A 92 1.84 22.72 14.41
N ALA A 93 1.48 23.06 13.19
CA ALA A 93 0.55 24.16 12.92
C ALA A 93 -0.88 23.92 13.44
N TYR A 94 -1.31 22.64 13.54
CA TYR A 94 -2.67 22.34 13.98
C TYR A 94 -2.81 22.41 15.50
N GLY A 95 -1.77 22.00 16.25
CA GLY A 95 -1.71 22.26 17.68
C GLY A 95 -1.70 23.76 17.99
N LYS A 96 -0.97 24.58 17.24
CA LYS A 96 -0.99 26.05 17.33
C LYS A 96 -2.39 26.62 17.07
N ARG A 97 -3.13 26.05 16.09
CA ARG A 97 -4.52 26.44 15.80
C ARG A 97 -5.47 26.16 16.96
N ILE A 98 -5.34 25.02 17.66
CA ILE A 98 -6.16 24.73 18.86
C ILE A 98 -5.92 25.80 19.91
N ARG A 99 -4.66 26.20 20.13
CA ARG A 99 -4.32 27.30 21.05
C ARG A 99 -4.98 28.62 20.65
N ASP A 100 -4.94 28.97 19.39
CA ASP A 100 -5.52 30.21 18.87
C ASP A 100 -7.04 30.20 19.00
N ILE A 101 -7.72 29.07 18.79
CA ILE A 101 -9.17 28.90 19.04
C ILE A 101 -9.46 29.09 20.52
N ALA A 102 -8.74 28.41 21.42
CA ALA A 102 -8.94 28.55 22.88
C ALA A 102 -8.77 30.02 23.33
N GLY A 103 -7.73 30.71 22.82
CA GLY A 103 -7.50 32.12 23.08
C GLY A 103 -8.64 33.02 22.60
N ARG A 104 -9.27 32.74 21.45
CA ARG A 104 -10.46 33.50 20.97
C ARG A 104 -11.68 33.35 21.87
N HIS A 105 -11.82 32.21 22.51
CA HIS A 105 -12.90 31.92 23.45
C HIS A 105 -12.57 32.29 24.92
N GLY A 106 -11.39 32.91 25.15
CA GLY A 106 -10.98 33.33 26.51
C GLY A 106 -10.70 32.16 27.45
N ILE A 107 -10.34 30.96 26.89
CA ILE A 107 -10.02 29.78 27.68
C ILE A 107 -8.57 29.89 28.15
N GLU A 108 -8.33 29.67 29.44
CA GLU A 108 -6.96 29.61 29.98
C GLU A 108 -6.22 28.41 29.40
N THR A 109 -4.97 28.61 28.95
CA THR A 109 -4.17 27.57 28.32
C THR A 109 -2.83 27.37 28.96
N ALA A 110 -2.38 26.12 29.04
CA ALA A 110 -1.00 25.71 29.24
C ALA A 110 -0.50 24.98 27.96
N VAL A 111 0.80 25.00 27.73
CA VAL A 111 1.37 24.42 26.51
C VAL A 111 2.58 23.53 26.85
N ILE A 112 2.64 22.37 26.19
CA ILE A 112 3.86 21.60 25.99
C ILE A 112 4.18 21.72 24.49
N GLU A 113 5.26 22.42 24.14
CA GLU A 113 5.68 22.60 22.74
C GLU A 113 7.01 21.92 22.50
N VAL A 114 7.04 21.05 21.48
CA VAL A 114 8.22 20.35 20.99
C VAL A 114 8.42 20.65 19.49
N THR A 115 9.59 20.32 18.94
CA THR A 115 9.86 20.54 17.51
C THR A 115 8.93 19.73 16.62
N GLU A 116 8.70 20.20 15.40
CA GLU A 116 7.68 19.66 14.48
C GLU A 116 7.99 18.23 13.97
N ASN A 117 9.19 17.71 14.27
CA ASN A 117 9.64 16.34 13.98
C ASN A 117 9.86 15.48 15.24
N THR A 118 9.41 15.95 16.40
CA THR A 118 9.60 15.26 17.68
C THR A 118 8.26 14.90 18.29
N GLN A 119 8.13 13.66 18.72
CA GLN A 119 6.95 13.21 19.49
C GLN A 119 6.99 13.79 20.92
N PRO A 120 5.81 14.15 21.48
CA PRO A 120 5.73 14.60 22.88
C PRO A 120 6.06 13.46 23.84
N ASN A 121 6.76 13.80 24.93
CA ASN A 121 7.14 12.83 25.97
C ASN A 121 6.01 12.64 27.00
N PRO A 122 5.43 11.43 27.16
CA PRO A 122 4.39 11.17 28.15
C PRO A 122 4.81 11.45 29.60
N GLN A 123 6.10 11.32 29.94
CA GLN A 123 6.58 11.62 31.27
C GLN A 123 6.62 13.13 31.58
N GLU A 124 6.89 13.95 30.59
CA GLU A 124 6.78 15.40 30.72
C GLU A 124 5.33 15.83 30.93
N LEU A 125 4.40 15.25 30.16
CA LEU A 125 2.97 15.45 30.35
C LEU A 125 2.54 15.08 31.77
N ARG A 126 2.96 13.91 32.27
CA ARG A 126 2.67 13.46 33.64
C ARG A 126 3.13 14.45 34.68
N ARG A 127 4.35 14.92 34.57
CA ARG A 127 4.91 15.93 35.49
C ARG A 127 4.12 17.23 35.41
N ARG A 128 3.82 17.72 34.20
CA ARG A 128 3.07 18.97 34.02
C ARG A 128 1.67 18.92 34.64
N LEU A 129 0.94 17.80 34.47
CA LEU A 129 -0.39 17.60 35.04
C LEU A 129 -0.36 17.42 36.56
N ALA A 130 0.72 16.88 37.11
CA ALA A 130 0.91 16.75 38.56
C ALA A 130 1.25 18.08 39.21
N ASP A 131 2.03 18.93 38.55
CA ASP A 131 2.47 20.23 39.03
C ASP A 131 1.38 21.30 38.92
N ASP A 132 0.43 21.14 37.98
CA ASP A 132 -0.64 22.13 37.74
C ASP A 132 -2.02 21.45 37.82
N SER A 133 -2.61 21.48 39.02
CA SER A 133 -3.92 20.86 39.29
C SER A 133 -5.10 21.61 38.64
N GLU A 134 -4.90 22.83 38.16
CA GLU A 134 -5.95 23.64 37.51
C GLU A 134 -6.20 23.14 36.07
N ILE A 135 -5.27 22.42 35.46
CA ILE A 135 -5.50 21.83 34.16
C ILE A 135 -6.61 20.79 34.23
N THR A 136 -7.70 21.02 33.52
CA THR A 136 -8.88 20.15 33.48
C THR A 136 -8.94 19.31 32.20
N HIS A 137 -8.41 19.84 31.10
CA HIS A 137 -8.47 19.24 29.76
C HIS A 137 -7.08 19.18 29.11
N VAL A 138 -6.88 18.16 28.28
CA VAL A 138 -5.67 18.02 27.45
C VAL A 138 -6.09 17.85 26.00
N ALA A 139 -5.46 18.59 25.08
CA ALA A 139 -5.67 18.46 23.64
C ALA A 139 -4.39 18.01 22.94
N LEU A 140 -4.53 17.05 22.00
CA LEU A 140 -3.48 16.49 21.17
C LEU A 140 -3.94 16.37 19.71
N VAL A 141 -3.07 16.66 18.76
CA VAL A 141 -3.24 16.28 17.35
C VAL A 141 -2.62 14.89 17.16
N HIS A 142 -3.39 13.89 16.73
CA HIS A 142 -2.87 12.53 16.56
C HIS A 142 -1.88 12.42 15.39
N CYS A 143 -2.27 12.91 14.20
CA CYS A 143 -1.39 13.01 13.03
C CYS A 143 -1.26 14.48 12.60
N GLU A 144 -0.12 15.08 12.90
CA GLU A 144 0.16 16.50 12.57
C GLU A 144 0.53 16.63 11.09
N THR A 145 -0.41 17.07 10.26
CA THR A 145 -0.25 17.13 8.80
C THR A 145 0.65 18.25 8.30
N SER A 146 1.14 19.15 9.16
CA SER A 146 2.18 20.10 8.77
C SER A 146 3.53 19.43 8.50
N SER A 147 3.86 18.37 9.26
CA SER A 147 5.09 17.59 9.12
C SER A 147 4.88 16.14 8.67
N GLY A 148 3.77 15.52 9.05
CA GLY A 148 3.48 14.10 8.84
C GLY A 148 3.77 13.24 10.07
N ILE A 149 4.10 13.84 11.23
CA ILE A 149 4.40 13.10 12.45
C ILE A 149 3.15 12.47 13.06
N LEU A 150 3.27 11.24 13.52
CA LEU A 150 2.24 10.50 14.27
C LEU A 150 2.59 10.54 15.76
N ASN A 151 1.68 11.03 16.59
CA ASN A 151 1.89 11.18 18.04
C ASN A 151 1.47 9.91 18.82
N PRO A 152 2.11 9.60 19.96
CA PRO A 152 1.88 8.38 20.76
C PRO A 152 0.57 8.47 21.56
N LEU A 153 -0.56 8.20 20.88
CA LEU A 153 -1.92 8.46 21.37
C LEU A 153 -2.26 7.68 22.64
N ASN A 154 -1.95 6.36 22.66
CA ASN A 154 -2.34 5.50 23.78
C ASN A 154 -1.56 5.82 25.05
N GLU A 155 -0.29 6.13 24.94
CA GLU A 155 0.59 6.52 26.05
C GLU A 155 0.16 7.86 26.64
N ILE A 156 -0.17 8.83 25.80
CA ILE A 156 -0.67 10.15 26.22
C ILE A 156 -2.03 10.01 26.87
N GLY A 157 -2.97 9.28 26.26
CA GLY A 157 -4.31 9.05 26.80
C GLY A 157 -4.28 8.36 28.16
N SER A 158 -3.40 7.39 28.32
CA SER A 158 -3.20 6.73 29.63
C SER A 158 -2.79 7.71 30.72
N VAL A 159 -1.82 8.58 30.45
CA VAL A 159 -1.37 9.61 31.40
C VAL A 159 -2.49 10.61 31.73
N VAL A 160 -3.23 11.07 30.73
CA VAL A 160 -4.33 12.03 30.91
C VAL A 160 -5.42 11.46 31.83
N LYS A 161 -5.83 10.21 31.57
CA LYS A 161 -6.93 9.58 32.35
C LYS A 161 -6.48 9.11 33.74
N GLU A 162 -5.25 8.69 33.92
CA GLU A 162 -4.72 8.37 35.26
C GLU A 162 -4.73 9.59 36.19
N LEU A 163 -4.56 10.79 35.64
CA LEU A 163 -4.59 12.04 36.40
C LEU A 163 -5.96 12.73 36.37
N GLY A 164 -7.01 12.04 35.90
CA GLY A 164 -8.41 12.47 35.97
C GLY A 164 -8.74 13.67 35.07
N ARG A 165 -8.09 13.82 33.92
CA ARG A 165 -8.34 14.90 32.97
C ARG A 165 -9.16 14.44 31.78
N THR A 166 -9.86 15.37 31.14
CA THR A 166 -10.60 15.13 29.90
C THR A 166 -9.63 15.16 28.71
N PHE A 167 -9.71 14.16 27.81
CA PHE A 167 -8.83 14.01 26.67
C PHE A 167 -9.53 14.35 25.35
N ILE A 168 -9.04 15.37 24.66
CA ILE A 168 -9.53 15.87 23.37
C ILE A 168 -8.49 15.53 22.29
N VAL A 169 -8.91 14.85 21.23
CA VAL A 169 -8.01 14.41 20.15
C VAL A 169 -8.48 14.94 18.80
N ASP A 170 -7.62 15.73 18.16
CA ASP A 170 -7.75 16.04 16.75
C ASP A 170 -7.20 14.84 15.93
N ALA A 171 -8.10 14.05 15.38
CA ALA A 171 -7.80 12.91 14.52
C ALA A 171 -8.15 13.19 13.03
N MET A 172 -8.08 14.45 12.60
CA MET A 172 -8.48 14.87 11.24
C MET A 172 -7.82 14.02 10.17
N SER A 173 -6.54 13.76 10.30
CA SER A 173 -5.75 13.11 9.27
C SER A 173 -5.37 11.66 9.61
N SER A 174 -5.96 11.09 10.66
CA SER A 174 -5.68 9.71 11.06
C SER A 174 -6.95 8.84 11.10
N PHE A 175 -8.10 9.41 11.48
CA PHE A 175 -9.34 8.64 11.63
C PHE A 175 -9.83 8.07 10.29
N GLY A 176 -9.96 6.74 10.23
CA GLY A 176 -10.34 6.00 9.02
C GLY A 176 -9.15 5.58 8.13
N GLY A 177 -7.91 6.02 8.43
CA GLY A 177 -6.71 5.65 7.68
C GLY A 177 -5.56 5.13 8.53
N ILE A 178 -5.67 5.27 9.86
CA ILE A 178 -4.74 4.69 10.85
C ILE A 178 -5.60 3.93 11.85
N PRO A 179 -5.29 2.67 12.17
CA PRO A 179 -6.01 1.92 13.20
C PRO A 179 -6.05 2.68 14.53
N LEU A 180 -7.24 2.90 15.05
CA LEU A 180 -7.48 3.62 16.28
C LEU A 180 -8.74 3.07 16.95
N ASN A 181 -8.66 2.81 18.27
CA ASN A 181 -9.81 2.49 19.10
C ASN A 181 -9.96 3.56 20.17
N VAL A 182 -11.11 4.25 20.19
CA VAL A 182 -11.37 5.40 21.06
C VAL A 182 -11.36 4.99 22.54
N SER A 183 -11.91 3.82 22.87
CA SER A 183 -11.96 3.31 24.25
C SER A 183 -10.57 2.90 24.76
N GLU A 184 -9.78 2.20 23.92
CA GLU A 184 -8.41 1.78 24.29
C GLU A 184 -7.48 2.98 24.46
N ALA A 185 -7.60 3.98 23.58
CA ALA A 185 -6.86 5.25 23.66
C ALA A 185 -7.43 6.20 24.73
N ARG A 186 -8.53 5.82 25.40
CA ARG A 186 -9.17 6.56 26.48
C ARG A 186 -9.56 8.00 26.11
N ILE A 187 -10.06 8.19 24.90
CA ILE A 187 -10.43 9.51 24.35
C ILE A 187 -11.84 9.86 24.78
N ASP A 188 -12.03 11.07 25.31
CA ASP A 188 -13.35 11.60 25.63
C ASP A 188 -14.01 12.29 24.44
N PHE A 189 -13.23 13.03 23.65
CA PHE A 189 -13.70 13.70 22.44
C PHE A 189 -12.69 13.53 21.30
N LEU A 190 -13.05 12.77 20.27
CA LEU A 190 -12.28 12.64 19.04
C LEU A 190 -12.94 13.46 17.93
N ILE A 191 -12.17 14.27 17.22
CA ILE A 191 -12.66 15.11 16.13
C ILE A 191 -12.03 14.69 14.80
N SER A 192 -12.87 14.56 13.75
CA SER A 192 -12.41 14.34 12.38
C SER A 192 -13.31 15.05 11.36
N SER A 193 -13.07 14.85 10.09
CA SER A 193 -13.85 15.45 9.00
C SER A 193 -14.10 14.51 7.85
N ALA A 194 -15.15 14.78 7.08
CA ALA A 194 -15.59 13.93 5.98
C ALA A 194 -14.55 13.75 4.87
N ASN A 195 -13.73 14.77 4.61
CA ASN A 195 -12.87 14.88 3.43
C ASN A 195 -11.41 14.50 3.70
N LYS A 196 -11.17 13.54 4.58
CA LYS A 196 -9.83 13.02 4.92
C LYS A 196 -9.78 11.52 4.64
N CYS A 197 -9.20 10.70 5.50
CA CYS A 197 -8.97 9.29 5.25
C CYS A 197 -10.22 8.44 4.92
N ILE A 198 -11.43 8.91 5.26
CA ILE A 198 -12.69 8.26 4.86
C ILE A 198 -13.03 8.55 3.38
N GLU A 199 -12.34 9.52 2.74
CA GLU A 199 -12.46 9.84 1.30
C GLU A 199 -13.81 10.44 0.87
N GLY A 200 -14.55 11.07 1.81
CA GLY A 200 -15.71 11.87 1.46
C GLY A 200 -15.32 13.25 0.91
N VAL A 201 -16.34 14.09 0.68
CA VAL A 201 -16.17 15.47 0.19
C VAL A 201 -16.22 16.48 1.35
N PRO A 202 -15.63 17.68 1.21
CA PRO A 202 -15.75 18.75 2.20
C PRO A 202 -17.21 19.15 2.45
N GLY A 203 -17.57 19.50 3.68
CA GLY A 203 -18.91 20.01 4.02
C GLY A 203 -19.27 19.91 5.49
N PHE A 204 -18.74 18.91 6.20
CA PHE A 204 -19.00 18.73 7.62
C PHE A 204 -17.83 18.05 8.34
N SER A 205 -17.81 18.19 9.64
CA SER A 205 -16.92 17.49 10.57
C SER A 205 -17.73 16.52 11.43
N LEU A 206 -17.04 15.65 12.13
CA LEU A 206 -17.62 14.65 13.01
C LEU A 206 -16.91 14.63 14.35
N VAL A 207 -17.65 14.32 15.41
CA VAL A 207 -17.11 14.15 16.76
C VAL A 207 -17.59 12.81 17.31
N ILE A 208 -16.68 12.00 17.83
CA ILE A 208 -17.01 10.85 18.66
C ILE A 208 -16.79 11.28 20.10
N ALA A 209 -17.81 11.14 20.93
CA ALA A 209 -17.81 11.65 22.29
C ALA A 209 -18.19 10.57 23.31
N ASP A 210 -17.53 10.55 24.44
CA ASP A 210 -18.01 9.84 25.62
C ASP A 210 -19.33 10.45 26.06
N HIS A 211 -20.35 9.63 26.27
CA HIS A 211 -21.72 10.06 26.57
C HIS A 211 -21.84 10.82 27.91
N GLU A 212 -21.15 10.34 28.96
CA GLU A 212 -21.18 10.97 30.26
C GLU A 212 -20.50 12.35 30.23
N GLN A 213 -19.33 12.42 29.55
CA GLN A 213 -18.62 13.68 29.35
C GLN A 213 -19.45 14.65 28.49
N LEU A 214 -20.15 14.15 27.46
CA LEU A 214 -21.05 14.97 26.64
C LEU A 214 -22.21 15.53 27.39
N LEU A 215 -22.85 14.78 28.31
CA LEU A 215 -23.95 15.29 29.12
C LEU A 215 -23.50 16.31 30.18
N ALA A 216 -22.25 16.17 30.65
CA ALA A 216 -21.72 17.07 31.68
C ALA A 216 -21.52 18.52 31.20
N ILE A 217 -21.47 18.77 29.87
CA ILE A 217 -21.16 20.10 29.31
C ILE A 217 -22.39 21.00 29.14
N ASP A 218 -23.56 20.67 29.73
CA ASP A 218 -24.77 21.45 29.54
C ASP A 218 -24.58 22.89 30.03
N GLY A 219 -24.87 23.86 29.16
CA GLY A 219 -24.70 25.26 29.42
C GLY A 219 -23.27 25.83 29.28
N TRP A 220 -22.26 25.03 28.88
CA TRP A 220 -20.90 25.54 28.74
C TRP A 220 -20.60 26.14 27.37
N ALA A 221 -21.43 25.84 26.35
CA ALA A 221 -21.19 26.30 24.98
C ALA A 221 -21.10 27.83 24.89
N ARG A 222 -20.02 28.34 24.28
CA ARG A 222 -19.73 29.77 24.10
C ARG A 222 -20.36 30.33 22.83
N THR A 223 -20.92 29.47 21.98
CA THR A 223 -21.52 29.85 20.69
C THR A 223 -22.86 29.15 20.50
N LEU A 224 -23.76 29.76 19.74
CA LEU A 224 -25.06 29.16 19.40
C LEU A 224 -24.91 28.05 18.36
N SER A 225 -24.19 28.31 17.27
CA SER A 225 -24.13 27.42 16.10
C SER A 225 -23.17 26.24 16.25
N LEU A 226 -22.17 26.35 17.13
CA LEU A 226 -21.17 25.33 17.40
C LEU A 226 -21.38 24.59 18.73
N ASP A 227 -22.56 24.75 19.36
CA ASP A 227 -22.93 24.04 20.59
C ASP A 227 -23.08 22.55 20.32
N LEU A 228 -22.08 21.77 20.78
CA LEU A 228 -21.94 20.33 20.49
C LEU A 228 -23.08 19.52 21.12
N LEU A 229 -23.44 19.81 22.40
CA LEU A 229 -24.50 19.10 23.10
C LEU A 229 -25.86 19.34 22.45
N ALA A 230 -26.16 20.61 22.13
CA ALA A 230 -27.42 20.92 21.49
C ALA A 230 -27.52 20.32 20.07
N GLN A 231 -26.40 20.20 19.32
CA GLN A 231 -26.39 19.50 18.06
C GLN A 231 -26.66 18.00 18.24
N TRP A 232 -26.06 17.37 19.25
CA TRP A 232 -26.32 15.96 19.59
C TRP A 232 -27.80 15.75 19.97
N LYS A 233 -28.37 16.61 20.84
CA LYS A 233 -29.79 16.53 21.19
C LYS A 233 -30.70 16.57 19.95
N GLY A 234 -30.42 17.45 18.99
CA GLY A 234 -31.17 17.51 17.73
C GLY A 234 -31.07 16.23 16.89
N LEU A 235 -29.88 15.64 16.80
CA LEU A 235 -29.65 14.40 16.08
C LEU A 235 -30.27 13.19 16.79
N GLU A 236 -30.30 13.17 18.13
CA GLU A 236 -30.80 12.03 18.91
C GLU A 236 -32.34 12.06 19.02
N GLU A 237 -32.92 13.22 19.39
CA GLU A 237 -34.36 13.35 19.65
C GLU A 237 -35.19 13.39 18.37
N GLN A 238 -34.67 13.97 17.29
CA GLN A 238 -35.39 14.25 16.05
C GLN A 238 -34.77 13.64 14.81
N GLY A 239 -33.58 13.03 14.91
CA GLY A 239 -32.79 12.55 13.78
C GLY A 239 -32.29 13.68 12.87
N GLN A 240 -32.29 14.93 13.33
CA GLN A 240 -32.09 16.12 12.51
C GLN A 240 -30.98 17.02 13.02
N PHE A 241 -30.29 17.63 12.07
CA PHE A 241 -29.39 18.75 12.39
C PHE A 241 -30.20 19.96 12.92
N ARG A 242 -29.62 20.70 13.83
CA ARG A 242 -30.24 21.95 14.33
C ARG A 242 -30.44 23.00 13.22
N PHE A 243 -29.50 23.06 12.29
CA PHE A 243 -29.49 23.98 11.15
C PHE A 243 -29.34 23.21 9.87
N THR A 244 -29.49 23.85 8.68
CA THR A 244 -29.46 23.19 7.39
C THR A 244 -28.17 22.40 7.19
N PRO A 245 -28.23 21.06 6.99
CA PRO A 245 -27.07 20.22 6.76
C PRO A 245 -26.58 20.29 5.32
N PRO A 246 -25.32 19.96 5.05
CA PRO A 246 -24.78 19.80 3.70
C PRO A 246 -25.23 18.43 3.10
N THR A 247 -26.50 18.35 2.67
CA THR A 247 -27.14 17.08 2.29
C THR A 247 -26.35 16.28 1.25
N HIS A 248 -25.85 16.93 0.20
CA HIS A 248 -25.06 16.30 -0.84
C HIS A 248 -23.74 15.69 -0.28
N ALA A 249 -23.04 16.42 0.58
CA ALA A 249 -21.80 15.92 1.20
C ALA A 249 -22.08 14.73 2.14
N ILE A 250 -23.23 14.70 2.80
CA ILE A 250 -23.66 13.57 3.65
C ILE A 250 -23.95 12.32 2.81
N LEU A 251 -24.61 12.48 1.66
CA LEU A 251 -24.84 11.35 0.72
C LEU A 251 -23.50 10.80 0.18
N ALA A 252 -22.59 11.68 -0.24
CA ALA A 252 -21.26 11.32 -0.68
C ALA A 252 -20.48 10.59 0.43
N PHE A 253 -20.61 11.02 1.67
CA PHE A 253 -19.90 10.42 2.79
C PHE A 253 -20.42 9.03 3.16
N ARG A 254 -21.73 8.78 3.02
CA ARG A 254 -22.27 7.42 3.17
C ARG A 254 -21.65 6.47 2.16
N GLU A 255 -21.50 6.92 0.90
CA GLU A 255 -20.86 6.11 -0.13
C GLU A 255 -19.37 5.88 0.17
N ALA A 256 -18.66 6.90 0.64
CA ALA A 256 -17.27 6.78 1.05
C ALA A 256 -17.08 5.79 2.24
N LEU A 257 -18.03 5.74 3.17
CA LEU A 257 -18.02 4.75 4.26
C LEU A 257 -18.24 3.32 3.74
N ARG A 258 -19.08 3.14 2.70
CA ARG A 258 -19.28 1.83 2.06
C ARG A 258 -18.01 1.38 1.33
N GLU A 259 -17.39 2.26 0.56
CA GLU A 259 -16.11 1.97 -0.09
C GLU A 259 -15.02 1.60 0.93
N LEU A 260 -15.00 2.25 2.09
CA LEU A 260 -14.07 1.91 3.17
C LEU A 260 -14.35 0.50 3.74
N ASP A 261 -15.60 0.12 3.91
CA ASP A 261 -16.01 -1.21 4.37
C ASP A 261 -15.65 -2.29 3.32
N ASP A 262 -15.95 -2.02 2.04
CA ASP A 262 -15.63 -2.91 0.90
C ASP A 262 -14.11 -3.12 0.74
N GLU A 263 -13.29 -2.13 1.11
CA GLU A 263 -11.82 -2.22 1.10
C GLU A 263 -11.26 -3.05 2.27
N GLY A 264 -12.08 -3.55 3.17
CA GLY A 264 -11.69 -4.28 4.38
C GLY A 264 -11.54 -3.39 5.62
N GLY A 265 -12.28 -2.28 5.65
CA GLY A 265 -12.31 -1.34 6.76
C GLY A 265 -11.01 -0.53 6.91
N VAL A 266 -10.75 -0.06 8.13
CA VAL A 266 -9.55 0.74 8.43
C VAL A 266 -8.27 -0.03 8.14
N ALA A 267 -8.25 -1.35 8.32
CA ALA A 267 -7.06 -2.17 8.08
C ALA A 267 -6.69 -2.21 6.58
N GLY A 268 -7.65 -2.46 5.70
CA GLY A 268 -7.45 -2.44 4.25
C GLY A 268 -7.02 -1.04 3.76
N ARG A 269 -7.71 0.02 4.21
CA ARG A 269 -7.37 1.41 3.90
C ARG A 269 -5.96 1.78 4.36
N ALA A 270 -5.58 1.42 5.57
CA ALA A 270 -4.24 1.66 6.12
C ALA A 270 -3.16 0.92 5.32
N ALA A 271 -3.42 -0.32 4.91
CA ALA A 271 -2.50 -1.10 4.07
C ALA A 271 -2.25 -0.42 2.72
N ARG A 272 -3.31 0.04 2.02
CA ARG A 272 -3.17 0.79 0.76
C ARG A 272 -2.36 2.08 0.95
N TYR A 273 -2.65 2.86 1.98
CA TYR A 273 -1.91 4.09 2.27
C TYR A 273 -0.45 3.83 2.62
N ALA A 274 -0.17 2.73 3.36
CA ALA A 274 1.20 2.33 3.68
C ALA A 274 1.98 1.90 2.42
N ALA A 275 1.35 1.15 1.50
CA ALA A 275 1.94 0.77 0.22
C ALA A 275 2.27 2.02 -0.63
N ASN A 276 1.31 2.94 -0.78
CA ASN A 276 1.52 4.23 -1.45
C ASN A 276 2.69 5.01 -0.84
N HIS A 277 2.75 5.09 0.48
CA HIS A 277 3.82 5.78 1.21
C HIS A 277 5.18 5.13 0.97
N ALA A 278 5.27 3.81 1.06
CA ALA A 278 6.50 3.08 0.81
C ALA A 278 7.02 3.30 -0.63
N ALA A 279 6.13 3.25 -1.63
CA ALA A 279 6.46 3.55 -3.03
C ALA A 279 6.97 4.99 -3.19
N LEU A 280 6.28 5.96 -2.58
CA LEU A 280 6.68 7.37 -2.59
C LEU A 280 8.08 7.56 -2.00
N LEU A 281 8.34 7.03 -0.80
CA LEU A 281 9.64 7.19 -0.13
C LEU A 281 10.78 6.59 -0.96
N ARG A 282 10.60 5.37 -1.47
CA ARG A 282 11.61 4.74 -2.34
C ARG A 282 11.96 5.61 -3.56
N GLY A 283 10.94 6.18 -4.22
CA GLY A 283 11.16 7.02 -5.40
C GLY A 283 11.81 8.36 -5.07
N MET A 284 11.33 9.04 -4.02
CA MET A 284 11.84 10.35 -3.62
C MET A 284 13.29 10.28 -3.11
N ARG A 285 13.64 9.26 -2.31
CA ARG A 285 15.02 9.03 -1.84
C ARG A 285 15.98 8.76 -3.00
N ARG A 286 15.57 7.96 -3.99
CA ARG A 286 16.36 7.74 -5.21
C ARG A 286 16.62 9.03 -5.99
N MET A 287 15.72 9.99 -5.92
CA MET A 287 15.88 11.32 -6.53
C MET A 287 16.65 12.31 -5.60
N GLY A 288 17.09 11.89 -4.42
CA GLY A 288 17.87 12.70 -3.49
C GLY A 288 17.07 13.62 -2.57
N PHE A 289 15.75 13.38 -2.43
CA PHE A 289 14.94 14.08 -1.44
C PHE A 289 15.03 13.41 -0.07
N CYS A 290 14.99 14.21 0.99
CA CYS A 290 15.00 13.75 2.38
C CYS A 290 13.69 14.08 3.08
N GLU A 291 13.18 13.15 3.87
CA GLU A 291 12.02 13.37 4.75
C GLU A 291 12.44 14.23 5.95
N TYR A 292 11.49 15.03 6.44
CA TYR A 292 11.72 15.87 7.61
C TYR A 292 11.50 15.11 8.93
N VAL A 293 10.60 14.15 8.97
CA VAL A 293 10.23 13.38 10.16
C VAL A 293 11.02 12.07 10.18
N PRO A 294 11.61 11.66 11.34
CA PRO A 294 12.25 10.36 11.48
C PRO A 294 11.29 9.20 11.19
N ALA A 295 11.79 8.12 10.58
CA ALA A 295 10.98 7.01 10.09
C ALA A 295 10.09 6.38 11.17
N GLU A 296 10.58 6.26 12.42
CA GLU A 296 9.86 5.71 13.56
C GLU A 296 8.66 6.54 14.03
N SER A 297 8.60 7.81 13.65
CA SER A 297 7.52 8.74 14.00
C SER A 297 6.70 9.19 12.79
N GLN A 298 7.08 8.77 11.57
CA GLN A 298 6.44 9.16 10.32
C GLN A 298 5.11 8.41 10.13
N SER A 299 4.04 9.16 9.86
CA SER A 299 2.78 8.55 9.42
C SER A 299 2.82 8.20 7.93
N HIS A 300 2.00 7.24 7.52
CA HIS A 300 1.80 6.92 6.10
C HIS A 300 0.73 7.81 5.42
N ILE A 301 0.31 8.88 6.03
CA ILE A 301 -0.76 9.77 5.52
C ILE A 301 -0.20 10.87 4.61
N ILE A 302 0.87 11.50 5.04
CA ILE A 302 1.53 12.61 4.33
C ILE A 302 2.98 12.68 4.73
N THR A 303 3.85 13.05 3.78
CA THR A 303 5.28 13.23 4.01
C THR A 303 5.69 14.65 3.68
N ALA A 304 6.43 15.29 4.58
CA ALA A 304 7.13 16.53 4.33
C ALA A 304 8.55 16.22 3.83
N PHE A 305 8.86 16.66 2.62
CA PHE A 305 10.20 16.57 2.03
C PHE A 305 10.90 17.93 2.11
N LEU A 306 12.14 17.93 2.57
CA LEU A 306 12.97 19.13 2.58
C LEU A 306 13.28 19.58 1.15
N PHE A 307 13.45 20.88 0.95
CA PHE A 307 13.94 21.38 -0.32
C PHE A 307 15.36 20.88 -0.56
N PRO A 308 15.71 20.56 -1.82
CA PRO A 308 17.09 20.24 -2.15
C PRO A 308 18.03 21.43 -1.89
N GLU A 309 19.28 21.14 -1.57
CA GLU A 309 20.31 22.17 -1.34
C GLU A 309 20.71 22.92 -2.63
N ASP A 310 20.22 22.52 -3.80
CA ASP A 310 20.51 23.18 -5.07
C ASP A 310 19.80 24.55 -5.13
N PRO A 311 20.55 25.67 -5.22
CA PRO A 311 19.98 27.02 -5.21
C PRO A 311 19.10 27.35 -6.42
N ARG A 312 19.06 26.48 -7.43
CA ARG A 312 18.17 26.58 -8.60
C ARG A 312 16.80 25.99 -8.33
N PHE A 313 16.62 25.26 -7.23
CA PHE A 313 15.31 24.72 -6.89
C PHE A 313 14.39 25.84 -6.43
N GLU A 314 13.31 26.05 -7.18
CA GLU A 314 12.27 27.01 -6.87
C GLU A 314 10.93 26.26 -6.80
N PHE A 315 10.35 26.20 -5.60
CA PHE A 315 9.14 25.40 -5.35
C PHE A 315 7.95 25.85 -6.20
N THR A 316 7.76 27.14 -6.43
CA THR A 316 6.64 27.64 -7.24
C THR A 316 6.72 27.13 -8.69
N GLU A 317 7.92 27.11 -9.27
CA GLU A 317 8.16 26.55 -10.59
C GLU A 317 7.94 25.04 -10.61
N PHE A 318 8.51 24.33 -9.63
CA PHE A 318 8.34 22.90 -9.47
C PHE A 318 6.85 22.51 -9.38
N TYR A 319 6.09 23.19 -8.51
CA TYR A 319 4.65 23.02 -8.37
C TYR A 319 3.86 23.29 -9.67
N GLN A 320 4.17 24.39 -10.37
CA GLN A 320 3.49 24.75 -11.60
C GLN A 320 3.71 23.72 -12.71
N ARG A 321 4.93 23.19 -12.82
CA ARG A 321 5.26 22.15 -13.80
C ARG A 321 4.56 20.84 -13.50
N LEU A 322 4.51 20.39 -12.22
CA LEU A 322 3.73 19.24 -11.80
C LEU A 322 2.23 19.44 -12.03
N SER A 323 1.71 20.61 -11.68
CA SER A 323 0.31 20.98 -11.94
C SER A 323 -0.05 20.94 -13.42
N SER A 324 0.87 21.35 -14.32
CA SER A 324 0.66 21.25 -15.78
C SER A 324 0.64 19.80 -16.29
N LYS A 325 1.28 18.89 -15.57
CA LYS A 325 1.26 17.43 -15.82
C LYS A 325 0.08 16.72 -15.14
N GLY A 326 -0.85 17.47 -14.54
CA GLY A 326 -2.04 16.91 -13.90
C GLY A 326 -1.83 16.45 -12.44
N MET A 327 -0.70 16.78 -11.81
CA MET A 327 -0.36 16.36 -10.45
C MET A 327 -0.36 17.56 -9.49
N LEU A 328 -1.07 17.47 -8.37
CA LEU A 328 -1.12 18.54 -7.36
C LEU A 328 -0.53 18.05 -6.04
N ILE A 329 0.52 18.70 -5.60
CA ILE A 329 1.15 18.52 -4.27
C ILE A 329 0.89 19.76 -3.40
N TYR A 330 1.32 19.77 -2.13
CA TYR A 330 1.12 20.94 -1.27
C TYR A 330 2.42 21.63 -0.88
N PRO A 331 2.40 22.97 -0.72
CA PRO A 331 3.52 23.68 -0.12
C PRO A 331 3.74 23.22 1.33
N GLY A 332 4.94 23.40 1.81
CA GLY A 332 5.28 23.13 3.20
C GLY A 332 4.56 24.05 4.18
N LYS A 333 4.55 23.63 5.44
CA LYS A 333 3.97 24.37 6.57
C LYS A 333 4.86 24.37 7.79
N LEU A 334 6.11 23.94 7.65
CA LEU A 334 7.09 23.95 8.74
C LEU A 334 7.50 25.37 9.07
N THR A 335 7.83 25.59 10.33
CA THR A 335 8.38 26.88 10.80
C THR A 335 9.90 26.91 10.76
N GLU A 336 10.56 25.76 10.74
CA GLU A 336 12.01 25.61 10.88
C GLU A 336 12.71 25.10 9.61
N GLY A 337 12.03 25.01 8.47
CA GLY A 337 12.64 24.52 7.25
C GLY A 337 11.77 24.68 6.00
N ASP A 338 12.44 24.95 4.89
CA ASP A 338 11.79 24.98 3.58
C ASP A 338 11.48 23.54 3.15
N CYS A 339 10.21 23.25 2.91
CA CYS A 339 9.74 21.92 2.52
C CYS A 339 8.52 22.01 1.61
N PHE A 340 8.17 20.87 1.02
CA PHE A 340 6.85 20.63 0.41
C PHE A 340 6.29 19.31 0.93
N ARG A 341 4.99 19.11 0.70
CA ARG A 341 4.29 17.93 1.21
C ARG A 341 3.62 17.14 0.11
N ILE A 342 3.69 15.82 0.22
CA ILE A 342 3.00 14.87 -0.65
C ILE A 342 2.12 13.99 0.23
N GLY A 343 0.81 13.99 -0.04
CA GLY A 343 -0.16 13.13 0.63
C GLY A 343 -0.36 11.82 -0.13
N ASN A 344 -0.66 10.76 0.61
CA ASN A 344 -0.85 9.40 0.07
C ASN A 344 -2.31 8.95 0.15
N ILE A 345 -3.21 9.82 0.63
CA ILE A 345 -4.62 9.52 0.91
C ILE A 345 -5.54 9.97 -0.23
N GLY A 346 -6.72 9.39 -0.31
CA GLY A 346 -7.68 9.58 -1.39
C GLY A 346 -7.74 8.36 -2.29
N GLN A 347 -8.57 8.42 -3.34
CA GLN A 347 -8.64 7.38 -4.38
C GLN A 347 -7.36 7.42 -5.22
N ILE A 348 -6.26 7.03 -4.59
CA ILE A 348 -4.89 7.00 -5.10
C ILE A 348 -4.28 5.63 -4.78
N PHE A 349 -3.61 5.06 -5.77
CA PHE A 349 -2.98 3.75 -5.72
C PHE A 349 -1.48 3.86 -6.04
N GLU A 350 -0.72 2.80 -5.85
CA GLU A 350 0.73 2.81 -6.14
C GLU A 350 1.05 3.22 -7.58
N SER A 351 0.21 2.86 -8.55
CA SER A 351 0.36 3.31 -9.95
C SER A 351 0.27 4.83 -10.12
N ASP A 352 -0.53 5.51 -9.29
CA ASP A 352 -0.63 6.97 -9.31
C ASP A 352 0.60 7.61 -8.65
N ILE A 353 1.12 6.97 -7.59
CA ILE A 353 2.39 7.37 -6.95
C ILE A 353 3.55 7.26 -7.95
N GLU A 354 3.64 6.16 -8.69
CA GLU A 354 4.67 6.00 -9.73
C GLU A 354 4.56 7.04 -10.85
N SER A 355 3.32 7.35 -11.24
CA SER A 355 3.04 8.42 -12.22
C SER A 355 3.50 9.78 -11.68
N LEU A 356 3.27 10.07 -10.39
CA LEU A 356 3.77 11.26 -9.72
C LEU A 356 5.31 11.29 -9.71
N LEU A 357 5.96 10.19 -9.34
CA LEU A 357 7.43 10.09 -9.29
C LEU A 357 8.05 10.32 -10.68
N THR A 358 7.44 9.78 -11.72
CA THR A 358 7.84 10.01 -13.12
C THR A 358 7.70 11.50 -13.49
N ALA A 359 6.60 12.13 -13.09
CA ALA A 359 6.37 13.56 -13.33
C ALA A 359 7.37 14.44 -12.54
N ILE A 360 7.73 14.05 -11.32
CA ILE A 360 8.75 14.72 -10.51
C ILE A 360 10.11 14.62 -11.20
N ALA A 361 10.55 13.42 -11.59
CA ALA A 361 11.82 13.21 -12.29
C ALA A 361 11.92 14.05 -13.57
N ALA A 362 10.88 14.03 -14.40
CA ALA A 362 10.82 14.85 -15.61
C ALA A 362 10.89 16.36 -15.29
N THR A 363 10.23 16.80 -14.23
CA THR A 363 10.23 18.20 -13.78
C THR A 363 11.61 18.64 -13.31
N LEU A 364 12.32 17.81 -12.57
CA LEU A 364 13.70 18.09 -12.13
C LEU A 364 14.64 18.26 -13.33
N LEU A 365 14.52 17.40 -14.35
CA LEU A 365 15.29 17.52 -15.60
C LEU A 365 14.97 18.82 -16.34
N GLU A 366 13.69 19.20 -16.47
CA GLU A 366 13.26 20.45 -17.09
C GLU A 366 13.78 21.70 -16.35
N MET A 367 13.97 21.59 -15.03
CA MET A 367 14.58 22.65 -14.20
C MET A 367 16.12 22.62 -14.21
N ASN A 368 16.73 21.71 -14.98
CA ASN A 368 18.18 21.46 -14.98
C ASN A 368 18.76 21.16 -13.59
N LEU A 369 17.98 20.49 -12.76
CA LEU A 369 18.40 20.05 -11.41
C LEU A 369 18.97 18.64 -11.51
N ASN A 370 20.24 18.51 -11.19
CA ASN A 370 20.92 17.22 -11.08
C ASN A 370 21.11 16.92 -9.58
N MET A 371 20.09 16.29 -8.97
CA MET A 371 20.12 15.96 -7.56
C MET A 371 21.14 14.84 -7.35
N LYS A 372 22.18 15.12 -6.57
CA LYS A 372 23.10 14.08 -6.11
C LYS A 372 22.37 13.25 -5.06
N ASN A 373 22.47 11.93 -5.16
CA ASN A 373 22.06 11.01 -4.12
C ASN A 373 22.69 11.46 -2.79
N THR A 374 21.88 12.05 -1.89
CA THR A 374 22.35 12.49 -0.56
C THR A 374 22.13 11.37 0.46
N GLU A 375 22.48 10.14 0.12
CA GLU A 375 22.74 9.15 1.15
C GLU A 375 24.01 9.56 1.88
N LYS A 376 23.87 10.38 2.92
CA LYS A 376 24.87 10.43 3.98
C LYS A 376 24.81 9.10 4.71
N ASP A 377 25.74 8.25 4.31
CA ASP A 377 26.14 7.03 4.96
C ASP A 377 26.18 7.18 6.49
N THR A 378 25.22 6.56 7.18
CA THR A 378 25.37 6.06 8.54
C THR A 378 25.10 4.56 8.64
N THR A 379 24.88 3.91 7.51
CA THR A 379 25.12 2.48 7.31
C THR A 379 26.31 2.36 6.35
N PRO A 380 27.19 1.35 6.47
CA PRO A 380 28.27 1.16 5.52
C PRO A 380 27.65 1.11 4.13
N SER A 381 28.22 1.92 3.21
CA SER A 381 27.90 1.96 1.78
C SER A 381 27.60 0.52 1.33
N PRO A 382 26.41 0.22 0.77
CA PRO A 382 26.32 -1.00 0.04
C PRO A 382 27.36 -0.87 -1.08
N ASP A 383 28.33 -1.78 -1.05
CA ASP A 383 29.25 -2.04 -2.12
C ASP A 383 28.46 -1.90 -3.45
N PRO A 384 28.97 -1.17 -4.49
CA PRO A 384 28.32 -1.15 -5.80
C PRO A 384 28.11 -2.55 -6.40
N SER A 385 28.63 -3.60 -5.75
CA SER A 385 28.33 -5.02 -5.95
C SER A 385 27.23 -5.57 -5.04
N ALA A 386 26.56 -4.78 -4.16
CA ALA A 386 25.46 -5.29 -3.36
C ALA A 386 24.22 -5.56 -4.21
N PRO A 387 23.51 -6.69 -3.99
CA PRO A 387 22.38 -7.12 -4.81
C PRO A 387 21.28 -6.04 -4.82
N ILE A 388 20.83 -5.65 -6.01
CA ILE A 388 19.54 -4.98 -6.19
C ILE A 388 18.50 -5.96 -5.63
N GLU A 389 17.73 -5.57 -4.62
CA GLU A 389 16.63 -6.38 -4.11
C GLU A 389 15.66 -6.70 -5.26
N TYR A 390 15.65 -7.97 -5.64
CA TYR A 390 14.90 -8.52 -6.75
C TYR A 390 13.54 -8.95 -6.21
N GLU A 391 12.52 -8.16 -6.40
CA GLU A 391 11.11 -8.40 -6.10
C GLU A 391 10.75 -8.76 -4.62
N ASP A 392 10.00 -7.90 -3.96
CA ASP A 392 9.36 -8.19 -2.65
C ASP A 392 7.95 -8.77 -2.87
N TYR A 393 7.85 -10.10 -2.89
CA TYR A 393 6.60 -10.83 -3.07
C TYR A 393 5.59 -10.65 -1.93
N ASN A 394 6.00 -10.17 -0.76
CA ASN A 394 5.06 -9.84 0.31
C ASN A 394 4.22 -8.60 -0.04
N SER A 395 4.78 -7.67 -0.81
CA SER A 395 4.10 -6.45 -1.24
C SER A 395 3.28 -6.60 -2.52
N THR A 396 3.59 -7.60 -3.38
CA THR A 396 2.94 -7.79 -4.70
C THR A 396 1.88 -8.89 -4.72
N SER A 397 1.70 -9.64 -3.61
CA SER A 397 0.80 -10.79 -3.52
C SER A 397 -0.66 -10.52 -3.94
N GLY A 398 -1.17 -9.31 -3.70
CA GLY A 398 -2.57 -8.95 -3.98
C GLY A 398 -2.91 -8.79 -5.47
N ASN A 399 -1.93 -8.49 -6.35
CA ASN A 399 -2.16 -8.22 -7.78
C ASN A 399 -1.45 -9.23 -8.69
N TYR A 400 -0.80 -10.24 -8.12
CA TYR A 400 0.02 -11.21 -8.87
C TYR A 400 -0.81 -12.00 -9.89
N ASP A 401 -2.01 -12.40 -9.53
CA ASP A 401 -2.90 -13.22 -10.36
C ASP A 401 -3.45 -12.46 -11.58
N ASP A 402 -3.52 -11.13 -11.55
CA ASP A 402 -4.01 -10.30 -12.65
C ASP A 402 -3.01 -10.18 -13.81
N THR A 403 -1.73 -10.46 -13.53
CA THR A 403 -0.61 -10.28 -14.48
C THR A 403 0.00 -11.60 -14.96
N ARG A 404 -0.37 -12.74 -14.35
CA ARG A 404 0.18 -14.07 -14.66
C ARG A 404 -0.94 -15.06 -14.93
N VAL A 405 -0.83 -15.79 -16.04
CA VAL A 405 -1.75 -16.86 -16.40
C VAL A 405 -1.03 -18.20 -16.22
N PRO A 406 -1.63 -19.22 -15.55
CA PRO A 406 -1.04 -20.54 -15.45
C PRO A 406 -1.02 -21.19 -16.84
N ILE A 407 0.13 -21.13 -17.51
CA ILE A 407 0.32 -21.75 -18.83
C ILE A 407 0.89 -23.16 -18.69
N GLY A 408 0.71 -24.00 -19.74
CA GLY A 408 1.26 -25.34 -19.82
C GLY A 408 0.61 -26.36 -18.88
N LEU A 409 -0.53 -26.08 -18.27
CA LEU A 409 -1.21 -27.03 -17.39
C LEU A 409 -1.51 -28.39 -18.11
N PRO A 410 -1.90 -28.46 -19.38
CA PRO A 410 -2.01 -29.74 -20.10
C PRO A 410 -0.70 -30.50 -20.19
N ILE A 411 0.43 -29.80 -20.40
CA ILE A 411 1.77 -30.38 -20.44
C ILE A 411 2.13 -31.02 -19.09
N VAL A 412 1.89 -30.28 -18.00
CA VAL A 412 2.17 -30.80 -16.64
C VAL A 412 1.31 -32.04 -16.35
N LEU A 413 0.01 -32.00 -16.63
CA LEU A 413 -0.87 -33.15 -16.43
C LEU A 413 -0.44 -34.37 -17.24
N ASP A 414 0.04 -34.18 -18.47
CA ASP A 414 0.54 -35.25 -19.34
C ASP A 414 1.84 -35.85 -18.77
N LEU A 415 2.75 -35.02 -18.29
CA LEU A 415 3.98 -35.44 -17.63
C LEU A 415 3.70 -36.18 -16.31
N LEU A 416 2.78 -35.69 -15.50
CA LEU A 416 2.33 -36.37 -14.28
C LEU A 416 1.66 -37.73 -14.56
N ALA A 417 0.86 -37.81 -15.63
CA ALA A 417 0.19 -39.05 -16.03
C ALA A 417 1.19 -40.12 -16.54
N SER A 418 2.42 -39.75 -16.87
CA SER A 418 3.48 -40.65 -17.32
C SER A 418 4.19 -41.39 -16.18
N THR A 419 3.87 -41.09 -14.91
CA THR A 419 4.35 -41.85 -13.73
C THR A 419 3.59 -43.15 -13.54
N THR A 420 4.07 -44.02 -12.66
CA THR A 420 3.41 -45.30 -12.36
C THR A 420 2.14 -45.15 -11.50
N THR A 421 2.01 -44.07 -10.78
CA THR A 421 0.83 -43.78 -9.91
C THR A 421 -0.23 -43.05 -10.72
N PRO A 422 -1.51 -43.51 -10.72
CA PRO A 422 -2.59 -42.78 -11.39
C PRO A 422 -2.77 -41.36 -10.84
N LEU A 423 -3.04 -40.37 -11.70
CA LEU A 423 -3.18 -38.96 -11.31
C LEU A 423 -4.02 -38.73 -10.04
N LYS A 424 -5.16 -39.40 -9.94
CA LYS A 424 -6.09 -39.28 -8.80
C LYS A 424 -5.57 -39.84 -7.47
N GLU A 425 -4.47 -40.55 -7.50
CA GLU A 425 -3.85 -41.20 -6.33
C GLU A 425 -2.50 -40.55 -6.00
N GLN A 426 -2.01 -39.64 -6.87
CA GLN A 426 -0.73 -38.98 -6.65
C GLN A 426 -0.77 -37.99 -5.50
N SER A 427 0.31 -37.99 -4.71
CA SER A 427 0.66 -36.93 -3.76
C SER A 427 1.69 -36.02 -4.42
N ILE A 428 1.35 -34.74 -4.59
CA ILE A 428 2.16 -33.77 -5.32
C ILE A 428 2.64 -32.65 -4.41
N LEU A 429 3.92 -32.27 -4.55
CA LEU A 429 4.47 -31.06 -3.96
C LEU A 429 4.54 -29.96 -5.03
N ASP A 430 3.94 -28.79 -4.76
CA ASP A 430 4.18 -27.56 -5.51
C ASP A 430 5.23 -26.73 -4.78
N ALA A 431 6.45 -26.73 -5.31
CA ALA A 431 7.61 -26.10 -4.73
C ALA A 431 7.72 -24.64 -5.17
N GLY A 432 7.33 -23.71 -4.29
CA GLY A 432 7.17 -22.28 -4.57
C GLY A 432 5.79 -22.01 -5.16
N CYS A 433 4.73 -22.35 -4.41
CA CYS A 433 3.36 -22.33 -4.92
C CYS A 433 2.77 -20.92 -5.10
N GLY A 434 3.43 -19.86 -4.60
CA GLY A 434 2.96 -18.49 -4.69
C GLY A 434 1.57 -18.32 -4.10
N THR A 435 0.69 -17.61 -4.81
CA THR A 435 -0.74 -17.44 -4.46
C THR A 435 -1.60 -18.67 -4.73
N GLY A 436 -1.01 -19.78 -5.21
CA GLY A 436 -1.71 -21.02 -5.52
C GLY A 436 -2.43 -21.04 -6.86
N THR A 437 -2.14 -20.13 -7.78
CA THR A 437 -2.81 -20.05 -9.09
C THR A 437 -2.62 -21.31 -9.91
N PHE A 438 -1.40 -21.88 -9.93
CA PHE A 438 -1.13 -23.14 -10.62
C PHE A 438 -1.76 -24.33 -9.89
N LEU A 439 -1.73 -24.33 -8.54
CA LEU A 439 -2.41 -25.32 -7.69
C LEU A 439 -3.90 -25.44 -8.03
N ALA A 440 -4.58 -24.32 -8.26
CA ALA A 440 -6.00 -24.31 -8.64
C ALA A 440 -6.25 -25.10 -9.94
N GLY A 441 -5.30 -25.08 -10.85
CA GLY A 441 -5.36 -25.90 -12.06
C GLY A 441 -5.20 -27.41 -11.82
N LEU A 442 -4.49 -27.83 -10.78
CA LEU A 442 -4.31 -29.23 -10.38
C LEU A 442 -5.41 -29.75 -9.46
N GLN A 443 -6.12 -28.83 -8.76
CA GLN A 443 -7.18 -29.15 -7.81
C GLN A 443 -8.24 -30.09 -8.40
N GLY A 444 -8.57 -31.15 -7.68
CA GLY A 444 -9.53 -32.14 -8.11
C GLY A 444 -9.09 -32.98 -9.33
N ARG A 445 -7.89 -32.79 -9.87
CA ARG A 445 -7.32 -33.63 -10.96
C ARG A 445 -6.30 -34.64 -10.46
N VAL A 446 -5.66 -34.33 -9.33
CA VAL A 446 -4.71 -35.21 -8.63
C VAL A 446 -5.26 -35.65 -7.26
N GLY A 447 -4.53 -36.47 -6.51
CA GLY A 447 -4.96 -37.01 -5.21
C GLY A 447 -4.84 -35.96 -4.10
N THR A 448 -3.62 -35.65 -3.68
CA THR A 448 -3.34 -34.62 -2.67
C THR A 448 -2.27 -33.65 -3.16
N ILE A 449 -2.34 -32.42 -2.70
CA ILE A 449 -1.41 -31.36 -3.06
C ILE A 449 -0.85 -30.71 -1.79
N HIS A 450 0.49 -30.60 -1.73
CA HIS A 450 1.19 -29.82 -0.74
C HIS A 450 1.86 -28.63 -1.43
N GLY A 451 1.51 -27.40 -1.04
CA GLY A 451 2.17 -26.18 -1.49
C GLY A 451 3.22 -25.72 -0.47
N ARG A 452 4.41 -25.40 -0.93
CA ARG A 452 5.49 -24.83 -0.12
C ARG A 452 5.81 -23.44 -0.63
N GLU A 453 5.70 -22.40 0.22
CA GLU A 453 5.92 -21.00 -0.17
C GLU A 453 6.76 -20.29 0.89
N LEU A 454 7.74 -19.50 0.46
CA LEU A 454 8.63 -18.74 1.35
C LEU A 454 7.99 -17.42 1.80
N SER A 455 7.33 -16.70 0.89
CA SER A 455 6.68 -15.43 1.16
C SER A 455 5.42 -15.62 2.02
N GLU A 456 5.36 -14.98 3.16
CA GLU A 456 4.20 -15.02 4.07
C GLU A 456 2.94 -14.45 3.40
N GLY A 457 3.08 -13.34 2.64
CA GLY A 457 1.97 -12.71 1.94
C GLY A 457 1.37 -13.61 0.85
N MET A 458 2.21 -14.24 0.02
CA MET A 458 1.77 -15.20 -1.00
C MET A 458 1.11 -16.44 -0.38
N GLN A 459 1.73 -16.99 0.66
CA GLN A 459 1.22 -18.15 1.38
C GLN A 459 -0.18 -17.89 1.97
N GLN A 460 -0.40 -16.70 2.55
CA GLN A 460 -1.68 -16.34 3.13
C GLN A 460 -2.79 -16.35 2.07
N VAL A 461 -2.53 -15.77 0.90
CA VAL A 461 -3.48 -15.79 -0.24
C VAL A 461 -3.79 -17.24 -0.68
N ALA A 462 -2.75 -18.09 -0.78
CA ALA A 462 -2.94 -19.50 -1.12
C ALA A 462 -3.77 -20.25 -0.06
N LYS A 463 -3.50 -20.04 1.23
CA LYS A 463 -4.28 -20.64 2.33
C LYS A 463 -5.75 -20.25 2.29
N GLU A 464 -6.03 -18.97 2.04
CA GLU A 464 -7.41 -18.48 1.92
C GLU A 464 -8.13 -19.09 0.72
N ARG A 465 -7.44 -19.19 -0.42
CA ARG A 465 -7.98 -19.81 -1.65
C ARG A 465 -8.39 -21.27 -1.45
N PHE A 466 -7.63 -22.04 -0.69
CA PHE A 466 -7.86 -23.47 -0.49
C PHE A 466 -8.38 -23.86 0.91
N ALA A 467 -8.85 -22.88 1.69
CA ALA A 467 -9.30 -23.10 3.08
C ALA A 467 -10.37 -24.19 3.25
N ASN A 468 -11.13 -24.49 2.22
CA ASN A 468 -12.22 -25.48 2.26
C ASN A 468 -11.87 -26.80 1.52
N ASP A 469 -10.65 -26.99 1.03
CA ASP A 469 -10.26 -28.21 0.35
C ASP A 469 -9.35 -29.09 1.25
N PRO A 470 -9.85 -30.22 1.76
CA PRO A 470 -9.07 -31.09 2.66
C PRO A 470 -7.90 -31.80 1.95
N ASN A 471 -7.83 -31.78 0.63
CA ASN A 471 -6.77 -32.40 -0.16
C ASN A 471 -5.64 -31.43 -0.51
N VAL A 472 -5.72 -30.16 -0.09
CA VAL A 472 -4.69 -29.15 -0.30
C VAL A 472 -4.17 -28.66 1.04
N GLN A 473 -2.85 -28.73 1.23
CA GLN A 473 -2.15 -28.21 2.40
C GLN A 473 -1.11 -27.19 1.94
N ILE A 474 -1.02 -26.04 2.62
CA ILE A 474 -0.06 -24.96 2.29
C ILE A 474 0.81 -24.67 3.51
N ASP A 475 2.13 -24.83 3.36
CA ASP A 475 3.11 -24.63 4.43
C ASP A 475 4.12 -23.52 4.05
N GLN A 476 4.61 -22.77 5.06
CA GLN A 476 5.64 -21.76 4.85
C GLN A 476 7.04 -22.38 4.90
N GLY A 477 7.94 -21.93 4.02
CA GLY A 477 9.36 -22.20 4.09
C GLY A 477 10.06 -22.42 2.78
N SER A 478 11.39 -22.59 2.84
CA SER A 478 12.25 -22.80 1.67
C SER A 478 11.99 -24.13 0.99
N ILE A 479 12.19 -24.18 -0.32
CA ILE A 479 12.18 -25.41 -1.12
C ILE A 479 13.55 -26.11 -1.14
N THR A 480 14.60 -25.46 -0.62
CA THR A 480 15.94 -26.03 -0.47
C THR A 480 16.10 -26.83 0.83
N GLU A 481 15.09 -26.80 1.71
CA GLU A 481 15.01 -27.56 2.95
C GLU A 481 13.56 -27.97 3.20
N LEU A 482 13.19 -29.19 2.85
CA LEU A 482 11.83 -29.69 2.91
C LEU A 482 11.58 -30.46 4.22
N PRO A 483 10.53 -30.13 5.00
CA PRO A 483 10.22 -30.80 6.27
C PRO A 483 9.58 -32.18 6.09
N HIS A 484 9.46 -32.65 4.87
CA HIS A 484 8.81 -33.90 4.52
C HIS A 484 9.76 -35.10 4.67
N ALA A 485 9.20 -36.27 4.99
CA ALA A 485 9.96 -37.49 5.05
C ALA A 485 10.43 -37.96 3.65
N ASP A 486 11.43 -38.80 3.59
CA ASP A 486 11.89 -39.43 2.37
C ASP A 486 10.72 -40.17 1.69
N GLU A 487 10.70 -40.15 0.36
CA GLU A 487 9.71 -40.88 -0.45
C GLU A 487 8.24 -40.54 -0.14
N SER A 488 7.96 -39.27 0.14
CA SER A 488 6.61 -38.77 0.47
C SER A 488 5.75 -38.48 -0.74
N PHE A 489 6.35 -38.07 -1.88
CA PHE A 489 5.64 -37.56 -3.04
C PHE A 489 5.83 -38.41 -4.29
N ASP A 490 4.81 -38.47 -5.14
CA ASP A 490 4.87 -39.09 -6.45
C ASP A 490 5.42 -38.11 -7.51
N ALA A 491 5.19 -36.81 -7.31
CA ALA A 491 5.68 -35.77 -8.18
C ALA A 491 5.96 -34.45 -7.46
N ILE A 492 6.85 -33.65 -8.02
CA ILE A 492 7.11 -32.26 -7.62
C ILE A 492 6.92 -31.38 -8.85
N VAL A 493 6.19 -30.29 -8.66
CA VAL A 493 6.04 -29.22 -9.67
C VAL A 493 6.72 -27.97 -9.15
N CYS A 494 7.48 -27.25 -9.99
CA CYS A 494 8.16 -26.01 -9.63
C CYS A 494 8.01 -25.01 -10.78
N ASN A 495 7.18 -23.98 -10.57
CA ASN A 495 6.81 -23.04 -11.63
C ASN A 495 7.45 -21.68 -11.44
N GLN A 496 8.38 -21.28 -12.30
CA GLN A 496 9.02 -19.95 -12.32
C GLN A 496 9.61 -19.52 -10.95
N VAL A 497 10.34 -20.45 -10.28
CA VAL A 497 10.88 -20.23 -8.92
C VAL A 497 12.41 -20.29 -8.88
N LEU A 498 13.05 -21.15 -9.65
CA LEU A 498 14.48 -21.47 -9.46
C LEU A 498 15.42 -20.27 -9.60
N HIS A 499 15.06 -19.27 -10.38
CA HIS A 499 15.82 -18.02 -10.55
C HIS A 499 15.80 -17.10 -9.32
N HIS A 500 15.04 -17.44 -8.28
CA HIS A 500 15.03 -16.75 -6.98
C HIS A 500 15.97 -17.41 -5.97
N LEU A 501 16.49 -18.59 -6.24
CA LEU A 501 17.30 -19.33 -5.28
C LEU A 501 18.76 -18.86 -5.21
N ASP A 502 19.33 -18.47 -6.36
CA ASP A 502 20.72 -18.05 -6.46
C ASP A 502 20.82 -16.65 -7.09
N HIS A 503 21.61 -15.77 -6.48
CA HIS A 503 21.69 -14.37 -6.89
C HIS A 503 22.88 -14.07 -7.83
N GLY A 504 23.68 -15.07 -8.18
CA GLY A 504 24.84 -14.92 -9.06
C GLY A 504 25.97 -14.06 -8.49
N GLU A 505 26.03 -13.88 -7.16
CA GLU A 505 26.97 -12.99 -6.46
C GLU A 505 27.77 -13.75 -5.40
N GLY A 506 29.02 -14.00 -5.70
CA GLY A 506 30.08 -14.36 -4.78
C GLY A 506 31.42 -14.01 -5.45
N GLU A 507 32.39 -13.40 -4.73
CA GLU A 507 33.75 -13.22 -5.24
C GLU A 507 34.31 -14.61 -5.64
N GLY A 508 34.31 -14.90 -6.95
CA GLY A 508 34.82 -16.15 -7.50
C GLY A 508 33.78 -17.18 -7.97
N ALA A 509 32.46 -16.90 -7.84
CA ALA A 509 31.43 -17.76 -8.43
C ALA A 509 31.48 -17.66 -9.97
N SER A 510 31.52 -18.80 -10.64
CA SER A 510 31.30 -18.87 -12.08
C SER A 510 29.85 -18.51 -12.38
N ALA A 511 29.57 -17.91 -13.54
CA ALA A 511 28.20 -17.61 -13.97
C ALA A 511 27.29 -18.88 -14.06
N ASP A 512 27.84 -20.04 -13.87
CA ASP A 512 27.19 -21.35 -13.97
C ASP A 512 27.07 -22.06 -12.59
N ASP A 513 27.34 -21.38 -11.48
CA ASP A 513 27.30 -22.01 -10.15
C ASP A 513 25.99 -21.64 -9.41
N PHE A 514 25.09 -22.64 -9.33
CA PHE A 514 23.76 -22.53 -8.71
C PHE A 514 23.62 -23.48 -7.51
N PRO A 515 24.26 -23.23 -6.36
CA PRO A 515 24.31 -24.15 -5.22
C PRO A 515 22.94 -24.37 -4.56
N ASN A 516 22.07 -23.35 -4.54
CA ASN A 516 20.73 -23.50 -3.97
C ASN A 516 19.80 -24.28 -4.92
N VAL A 517 19.96 -24.14 -6.23
CA VAL A 517 19.26 -24.98 -7.22
C VAL A 517 19.71 -26.44 -7.05
N GLU A 518 21.01 -26.70 -6.84
CA GLU A 518 21.48 -28.05 -6.55
C GLU A 518 20.91 -28.59 -5.24
N SER A 519 20.79 -27.76 -4.21
CA SER A 519 20.15 -28.13 -2.92
C SER A 519 18.67 -28.48 -3.12
N PHE A 520 17.95 -27.73 -3.94
CA PHE A 520 16.57 -28.06 -4.32
C PHE A 520 16.48 -29.45 -4.98
N PHE A 521 17.35 -29.77 -5.93
CA PHE A 521 17.33 -31.07 -6.59
C PHE A 521 17.67 -32.22 -5.63
N ARG A 522 18.56 -32.00 -4.65
CA ARG A 522 18.86 -32.99 -3.61
C ARG A 522 17.66 -33.28 -2.72
N GLU A 523 16.96 -32.24 -2.27
CA GLU A 523 15.74 -32.37 -1.49
C GLU A 523 14.60 -33.00 -2.31
N ALA A 524 14.43 -32.58 -3.54
CA ALA A 524 13.48 -33.18 -4.47
C ALA A 524 13.76 -34.68 -4.66
N PHE A 525 15.01 -35.07 -4.85
CA PHE A 525 15.40 -36.48 -4.94
C PHE A 525 15.09 -37.26 -3.67
N ARG A 526 15.33 -36.67 -2.50
CA ARG A 526 15.08 -37.31 -1.21
C ARG A 526 13.59 -37.58 -0.99
N VAL A 527 12.74 -36.57 -1.21
CA VAL A 527 11.31 -36.68 -0.89
C VAL A 527 10.47 -37.36 -1.96
N LEU A 528 10.98 -37.54 -3.19
CA LEU A 528 10.30 -38.28 -4.23
C LEU A 528 10.38 -39.80 -4.01
N ARG A 529 9.30 -40.49 -4.32
CA ARG A 529 9.26 -41.96 -4.43
C ARG A 529 10.09 -42.42 -5.63
N PRO A 530 10.55 -43.70 -5.66
CA PRO A 530 11.12 -44.29 -6.87
C PRO A 530 10.16 -44.16 -8.07
N ASN A 531 10.66 -43.86 -9.23
CA ASN A 531 9.94 -43.52 -10.47
C ASN A 531 9.10 -42.21 -10.38
N GLY A 532 9.26 -41.40 -9.33
CA GLY A 532 8.67 -40.07 -9.20
C GLY A 532 9.31 -39.09 -10.18
N ILE A 533 8.62 -37.98 -10.44
CA ILE A 533 8.99 -36.98 -11.44
C ILE A 533 9.11 -35.58 -10.81
N VAL A 534 10.09 -34.78 -11.22
CA VAL A 534 10.12 -33.33 -11.03
C VAL A 534 9.78 -32.67 -12.36
N VAL A 535 8.82 -31.77 -12.35
CA VAL A 535 8.43 -30.93 -13.49
C VAL A 535 8.75 -29.48 -13.18
N ILE A 536 9.70 -28.91 -13.89
CA ILE A 536 10.15 -27.53 -13.72
C ILE A 536 9.66 -26.70 -14.90
N ASN A 537 8.95 -25.61 -14.61
CA ASN A 537 8.62 -24.58 -15.59
C ASN A 537 9.56 -23.39 -15.40
N THR A 538 10.38 -23.10 -16.41
CA THR A 538 11.32 -21.97 -16.44
C THR A 538 11.48 -21.45 -17.86
N SER A 539 12.16 -20.32 -18.02
CA SER A 539 12.48 -19.78 -19.35
C SER A 539 13.97 -19.96 -19.62
N ASP A 540 14.30 -20.48 -20.82
CA ASP A 540 15.70 -20.58 -21.26
C ASP A 540 16.24 -19.21 -21.73
N HIS A 541 17.56 -19.10 -21.86
CA HIS A 541 18.24 -17.86 -22.21
C HIS A 541 17.75 -17.27 -23.53
N ASP A 542 17.56 -18.09 -24.56
CA ASP A 542 17.06 -17.64 -25.85
C ASP A 542 15.58 -17.19 -25.77
N GLN A 543 14.80 -17.83 -24.92
CA GLN A 543 13.40 -17.40 -24.65
C GLN A 543 13.34 -16.04 -23.99
N HIS A 544 14.24 -15.72 -23.07
CA HIS A 544 14.35 -14.38 -22.50
C HIS A 544 14.73 -13.31 -23.52
N ARG A 545 15.66 -13.61 -24.46
CA ARG A 545 16.12 -12.66 -25.47
C ARG A 545 15.07 -12.41 -26.55
N ASP A 546 14.42 -13.47 -27.01
CA ASP A 546 13.62 -13.44 -28.23
C ASP A 546 12.17 -13.90 -28.07
N GLY A 547 11.83 -14.55 -26.96
CA GLY A 547 10.45 -14.99 -26.66
C GLY A 547 9.52 -13.87 -26.18
N PHE A 548 10.07 -12.71 -25.81
CA PHE A 548 9.30 -11.55 -25.40
C PHE A 548 9.58 -10.37 -26.32
N TRP A 549 8.56 -9.83 -26.99
CA TRP A 549 8.75 -8.73 -27.93
C TRP A 549 9.41 -7.49 -27.29
N TRP A 550 9.06 -7.21 -26.03
CA TRP A 550 9.60 -6.10 -25.27
C TRP A 550 11.05 -6.29 -24.81
N ALA A 551 11.58 -7.51 -24.79
CA ALA A 551 12.97 -7.79 -24.45
C ALA A 551 13.96 -7.01 -25.33
N ALA A 552 13.62 -6.85 -26.61
CA ALA A 552 14.41 -6.06 -27.55
C ALA A 552 14.44 -4.55 -27.24
N LEU A 553 13.61 -4.06 -26.33
CA LEU A 553 13.62 -2.68 -25.84
C LEU A 553 14.65 -2.49 -24.70
N ILE A 554 14.97 -3.56 -23.96
CA ILE A 554 15.78 -3.53 -22.73
C ILE A 554 16.87 -4.63 -22.73
N PRO A 555 17.69 -4.76 -23.77
CA PRO A 555 18.61 -5.90 -23.94
C PRO A 555 19.63 -6.02 -22.80
N ALA A 556 20.11 -4.91 -22.23
CA ALA A 556 21.07 -4.98 -21.14
C ALA A 556 20.43 -5.45 -19.81
N ALA A 557 19.16 -5.16 -19.58
CA ALA A 557 18.41 -5.72 -18.45
C ALA A 557 18.17 -7.22 -18.63
N ILE A 558 17.91 -7.68 -19.85
CA ILE A 558 17.85 -9.12 -20.18
C ILE A 558 19.16 -9.81 -19.80
N GLU A 559 20.32 -9.28 -20.19
CA GLU A 559 21.61 -9.90 -19.85
C GLU A 559 21.89 -9.90 -18.33
N ARG A 560 21.38 -8.93 -17.58
CA ARG A 560 21.40 -8.96 -16.10
C ARG A 560 20.49 -10.04 -15.54
N MET A 561 19.30 -10.22 -16.12
CA MET A 561 18.35 -11.25 -15.73
C MET A 561 18.91 -12.65 -15.95
N LEU A 562 19.55 -12.89 -17.10
CA LEU A 562 20.11 -14.21 -17.47
C LEU A 562 21.12 -14.76 -16.45
N ARG A 563 21.81 -13.90 -15.71
CA ARG A 563 22.72 -14.34 -14.64
C ARG A 563 22.02 -15.04 -13.48
N ARG A 564 20.71 -14.86 -13.34
CA ARG A 564 19.88 -15.47 -12.29
C ARG A 564 19.16 -16.73 -12.76
N PHE A 565 19.06 -16.91 -14.09
CA PHE A 565 18.39 -18.07 -14.67
C PHE A 565 19.42 -19.13 -15.05
N PRO A 566 19.39 -20.32 -14.41
CA PRO A 566 20.13 -21.45 -14.95
C PRO A 566 19.56 -21.82 -16.32
N SER A 567 20.43 -22.04 -17.32
CA SER A 567 19.98 -22.54 -18.62
C SER A 567 19.36 -23.94 -18.48
N ILE A 568 18.58 -24.36 -19.45
CA ILE A 568 18.02 -25.72 -19.48
C ILE A 568 19.14 -26.76 -19.42
N GLU A 569 20.25 -26.54 -20.15
CA GLU A 569 21.43 -27.39 -20.11
C GLU A 569 22.03 -27.49 -18.70
N THR A 570 22.17 -26.35 -18.00
CA THR A 570 22.65 -26.31 -16.59
C THR A 570 21.72 -27.08 -15.65
N LEU A 571 20.42 -26.95 -15.82
CA LEU A 571 19.43 -27.71 -15.03
C LEU A 571 19.50 -29.20 -15.27
N GLU A 572 19.68 -29.64 -16.52
CA GLU A 572 19.90 -31.06 -16.85
C GLU A 572 21.19 -31.60 -16.23
N GLU A 573 22.29 -30.82 -16.25
CA GLU A 573 23.55 -31.23 -15.62
C GLU A 573 23.41 -31.34 -14.10
N ILE A 574 22.78 -30.36 -13.42
CA ILE A 574 22.55 -30.41 -11.98
C ILE A 574 21.66 -31.59 -11.61
N SER A 575 20.56 -31.82 -12.37
CA SER A 575 19.67 -32.94 -12.10
C SER A 575 20.37 -34.28 -12.22
N LYS A 576 21.19 -34.49 -13.27
CA LYS A 576 22.00 -35.71 -13.45
C LYS A 576 23.00 -35.90 -12.31
N ARG A 577 23.68 -34.83 -11.89
CA ARG A 577 24.66 -34.82 -10.79
C ARG A 577 24.02 -35.18 -9.44
N THR A 578 22.73 -34.85 -9.25
CA THR A 578 21.96 -35.16 -8.04
C THR A 578 21.23 -36.51 -8.13
N GLY A 579 21.36 -37.28 -9.23
CA GLY A 579 20.88 -38.65 -9.33
C GLY A 579 19.65 -38.86 -10.20
N PHE A 580 19.07 -37.82 -10.79
CA PHE A 580 17.95 -37.95 -11.70
C PHE A 580 18.39 -38.51 -13.09
N VAL A 581 17.42 -39.10 -13.77
CA VAL A 581 17.58 -39.71 -15.08
C VAL A 581 16.45 -39.25 -16.02
N ASP A 582 16.52 -39.60 -17.29
CA ASP A 582 15.41 -39.43 -18.26
C ASP A 582 14.84 -38.04 -18.33
N SER A 583 15.62 -37.03 -18.77
CA SER A 583 15.14 -35.68 -19.02
C SER A 583 14.20 -35.61 -20.24
N GLU A 584 13.09 -34.93 -20.12
CA GLU A 584 12.13 -34.62 -21.19
C GLU A 584 11.84 -33.11 -21.18
N ILE A 585 11.88 -32.49 -22.40
CA ILE A 585 11.65 -31.06 -22.58
C ILE A 585 10.41 -30.85 -23.43
N LYS A 586 9.51 -29.94 -22.96
CA LYS A 586 8.31 -29.51 -23.70
C LYS A 586 8.19 -27.99 -23.67
N VAL A 587 7.80 -27.40 -24.82
CA VAL A 587 7.62 -25.94 -24.96
C VAL A 587 6.19 -25.64 -25.43
N PRO A 588 5.40 -24.82 -24.70
CA PRO A 588 4.06 -24.39 -25.11
C PRO A 588 4.17 -23.20 -26.09
N PHE A 589 4.36 -23.48 -27.39
CA PHE A 589 4.53 -22.42 -28.40
C PHE A 589 3.30 -21.53 -28.60
N ASP A 590 2.10 -22.02 -28.30
CA ASP A 590 0.83 -21.32 -28.53
C ASP A 590 0.34 -20.50 -27.33
N GLU A 591 1.04 -20.57 -26.19
CA GLU A 591 0.66 -19.88 -24.96
C GLU A 591 1.60 -18.71 -24.67
N VAL A 592 1.10 -17.67 -23.97
CA VAL A 592 1.86 -16.47 -23.56
C VAL A 592 1.71 -16.20 -22.07
N LEU A 593 2.85 -15.96 -21.39
CA LEU A 593 2.92 -15.77 -19.93
C LEU A 593 2.09 -14.59 -19.42
N GLN A 594 2.08 -13.48 -20.15
CA GLN A 594 1.33 -12.27 -19.79
C GLN A 594 -0.13 -12.26 -20.30
N GLY A 595 -0.59 -13.35 -20.92
CA GLY A 595 -1.93 -13.51 -21.44
C GLY A 595 -2.35 -12.35 -22.37
N LYS A 596 -3.51 -11.77 -22.15
CA LYS A 596 -4.09 -10.72 -23.01
C LYS A 596 -3.25 -9.43 -23.06
N ASN A 597 -2.46 -9.17 -22.04
CA ASN A 597 -1.65 -7.95 -21.92
C ASN A 597 -0.33 -8.04 -22.70
N TYR A 598 0.05 -9.22 -23.18
CA TYR A 598 1.31 -9.44 -23.87
C TYR A 598 1.47 -8.61 -25.14
N LEU A 599 0.43 -8.56 -26.00
CA LEU A 599 0.46 -7.85 -27.28
C LEU A 599 0.02 -6.38 -27.19
N ASP A 600 -0.10 -5.80 -26.02
CA ASP A 600 -0.39 -4.36 -25.89
C ASP A 600 0.85 -3.53 -26.27
N PRO A 601 0.84 -2.85 -27.44
CA PRO A 601 1.99 -2.07 -27.88
C PRO A 601 2.29 -0.85 -26.99
N LYS A 602 1.33 -0.45 -26.15
CA LYS A 602 1.47 0.62 -25.17
C LYS A 602 1.87 0.09 -23.78
N GLY A 603 1.85 -1.22 -23.60
CA GLY A 603 2.17 -1.86 -22.32
C GLY A 603 3.40 -1.28 -21.64
N PRO A 604 4.57 -1.20 -22.30
CA PRO A 604 5.79 -0.64 -21.69
C PRO A 604 5.68 0.81 -21.21
N LEU A 605 4.73 1.58 -21.71
CA LEU A 605 4.48 2.94 -21.21
C LEU A 605 3.77 2.95 -19.85
N SER A 606 3.14 1.86 -19.46
CA SER A 606 2.46 1.69 -18.17
C SER A 606 3.42 1.09 -17.13
N ALA A 607 3.59 1.75 -15.99
CA ALA A 607 4.36 1.22 -14.88
C ALA A 607 3.75 -0.08 -14.30
N ALA A 608 2.43 -0.15 -14.20
CA ALA A 608 1.72 -1.35 -13.75
C ALA A 608 1.95 -2.55 -14.68
N TRP A 609 2.01 -2.32 -16.00
CA TRP A 609 2.33 -3.37 -16.96
C TRP A 609 3.77 -3.86 -16.79
N ARG A 610 4.74 -2.94 -16.60
CA ARG A 610 6.14 -3.29 -16.35
C ARG A 610 6.33 -4.03 -15.03
N ALA A 611 5.59 -3.66 -13.99
CA ALA A 611 5.63 -4.35 -12.69
C ALA A 611 5.13 -5.81 -12.76
N GLY A 612 4.43 -6.20 -13.82
CA GLY A 612 4.03 -7.58 -14.07
C GLY A 612 5.15 -8.51 -14.53
N ASP A 613 6.37 -8.00 -14.74
CA ASP A 613 7.53 -8.82 -15.08
C ASP A 613 8.80 -8.30 -14.43
N SER A 614 9.44 -9.15 -13.64
CA SER A 614 10.62 -8.83 -12.82
C SER A 614 11.84 -8.34 -13.61
N THR A 615 11.94 -8.62 -14.91
CA THR A 615 13.01 -8.11 -15.75
C THR A 615 13.04 -6.58 -15.81
N TRP A 616 11.87 -5.95 -15.77
CA TRP A 616 11.77 -4.49 -15.78
C TRP A 616 12.31 -3.85 -14.49
N SER A 617 12.39 -4.57 -13.38
CA SER A 617 13.03 -4.08 -12.15
C SER A 617 14.55 -3.91 -12.28
N LEU A 618 15.15 -4.60 -13.23
CA LEU A 618 16.59 -4.56 -13.54
C LEU A 618 16.96 -3.47 -14.55
N VAL A 619 16.00 -2.71 -15.06
CA VAL A 619 16.21 -1.65 -16.05
C VAL A 619 16.73 -0.39 -15.37
N THR A 620 17.85 0.16 -15.82
CA THR A 620 18.35 1.45 -15.32
C THR A 620 17.50 2.62 -15.83
N GLY A 621 17.57 3.77 -15.16
CA GLY A 621 16.79 4.96 -15.58
C GLY A 621 17.07 5.41 -17.01
N GLU A 622 18.31 5.28 -17.50
CA GLU A 622 18.70 5.62 -18.88
C GLU A 622 18.12 4.62 -19.88
N GLU A 623 18.22 3.33 -19.59
CA GLU A 623 17.64 2.27 -20.42
C GLU A 623 16.12 2.38 -20.50
N LEU A 624 15.46 2.68 -19.37
CA LEU A 624 14.02 2.91 -19.35
C LEU A 624 13.62 4.07 -20.25
N THR A 625 14.32 5.19 -20.15
CA THR A 625 14.06 6.35 -21.01
C THR A 625 14.18 5.99 -22.48
N HIS A 626 15.25 5.30 -22.88
CA HIS A 626 15.44 4.87 -24.28
C HIS A 626 14.34 3.90 -24.74
N ALA A 627 13.94 2.94 -23.89
CA ALA A 627 12.87 2.00 -24.21
C ALA A 627 11.52 2.71 -24.42
N LEU A 628 11.16 3.65 -23.52
CA LEU A 628 9.91 4.41 -23.62
C LEU A 628 9.89 5.36 -24.83
N ASP A 629 11.02 6.01 -25.14
CA ASP A 629 11.17 6.86 -26.33
C ASP A 629 11.03 6.04 -27.60
N ARG A 630 11.62 4.85 -27.66
CA ARG A 630 11.49 3.93 -28.81
C ARG A 630 10.05 3.51 -29.02
N VAL A 631 9.34 3.09 -27.94
CA VAL A 631 7.91 2.75 -28.04
C VAL A 631 7.09 3.93 -28.51
N THR A 632 7.29 5.12 -27.90
CA THR A 632 6.53 6.34 -28.26
C THR A 632 6.75 6.74 -29.72
N SER A 633 8.00 6.69 -30.19
CA SER A 633 8.36 7.00 -31.57
C SER A 633 7.75 6.01 -32.56
N SER A 634 7.85 4.70 -32.27
CA SER A 634 7.30 3.64 -33.13
C SER A 634 5.77 3.65 -33.20
N LEU A 635 5.11 4.04 -32.11
CA LEU A 635 3.64 4.27 -32.11
C LEU A 635 3.27 5.48 -32.97
N LYS A 636 4.08 6.54 -32.96
CA LYS A 636 3.83 7.79 -33.68
C LYS A 636 4.06 7.65 -35.20
N ASP A 637 5.11 6.93 -35.62
CA ASP A 637 5.46 6.74 -37.03
C ASP A 637 4.79 5.50 -37.65
N GLY A 638 4.09 4.68 -36.85
CA GLY A 638 3.37 3.49 -37.30
C GLY A 638 4.24 2.23 -37.45
N SER A 639 5.53 2.26 -37.11
CA SER A 639 6.45 1.12 -37.25
C SER A 639 6.24 0.03 -36.18
N MET A 640 5.50 0.33 -35.10
CA MET A 640 5.27 -0.60 -34.00
C MET A 640 4.60 -1.92 -34.45
N ALA A 641 3.67 -1.85 -35.40
CA ALA A 641 2.96 -3.05 -35.87
C ALA A 641 3.92 -4.05 -36.54
N ALA A 642 4.79 -3.57 -37.43
CA ALA A 642 5.79 -4.42 -38.09
C ALA A 642 6.83 -4.97 -37.10
N PHE A 643 7.21 -4.16 -36.10
CA PHE A 643 8.11 -4.62 -35.04
C PHE A 643 7.48 -5.75 -34.21
N LEU A 644 6.22 -5.64 -33.81
CA LEU A 644 5.51 -6.68 -33.08
C LEU A 644 5.35 -7.96 -33.92
N GLU A 645 5.04 -7.84 -35.22
CA GLU A 645 4.90 -8.98 -36.13
C GLU A 645 6.23 -9.77 -36.27
N GLU A 646 7.35 -9.06 -36.44
CA GLU A 646 8.68 -9.67 -36.45
C GLU A 646 9.01 -10.41 -35.18
N ARG A 647 8.74 -9.80 -34.04
CA ARG A 647 9.03 -10.40 -32.73
C ARG A 647 8.11 -11.58 -32.43
N GLU A 648 6.85 -11.51 -32.85
CA GLU A 648 5.89 -12.60 -32.67
C GLU A 648 6.27 -13.84 -33.55
N GLU A 649 6.82 -13.64 -34.73
CA GLU A 649 7.37 -14.73 -35.51
C GLU A 649 8.53 -15.45 -34.80
N LEU A 650 9.36 -14.74 -34.03
CA LEU A 650 10.43 -15.37 -33.24
C LEU A 650 9.83 -16.14 -32.07
N ARG A 651 8.92 -15.51 -31.32
CA ARG A 651 8.26 -16.15 -30.18
C ARG A 651 7.61 -17.48 -30.55
N THR A 652 6.86 -17.51 -31.64
CA THR A 652 6.19 -18.76 -32.09
C THR A 652 7.14 -19.89 -32.43
N LYS A 653 8.41 -19.58 -32.67
CA LYS A 653 9.45 -20.60 -32.95
C LYS A 653 10.16 -21.11 -31.70
N ILE A 654 10.31 -20.28 -30.68
CA ILE A 654 11.09 -20.58 -29.46
C ILE A 654 10.24 -20.71 -28.19
N GLY A 655 9.03 -20.17 -28.18
CA GLY A 655 8.19 -20.09 -26.98
C GLY A 655 8.68 -19.05 -25.97
N GLN A 656 7.97 -18.93 -24.84
CA GLN A 656 8.34 -18.04 -23.74
C GLN A 656 8.83 -18.78 -22.51
N THR A 657 8.53 -20.05 -22.41
CA THR A 657 8.89 -20.90 -21.27
C THR A 657 9.08 -22.34 -21.72
N THR A 658 9.77 -23.11 -20.89
CA THR A 658 10.12 -24.51 -21.12
C THR A 658 9.74 -25.33 -19.90
N PHE A 659 9.16 -26.50 -20.11
CA PHE A 659 8.94 -27.52 -19.11
C PHE A 659 10.04 -28.57 -19.22
N LEU A 660 10.89 -28.65 -18.19
CA LEU A 660 11.87 -29.70 -18.01
C LEU A 660 11.34 -30.72 -17.02
N ALA A 661 11.23 -31.96 -17.42
CA ALA A 661 10.87 -33.08 -16.55
C ALA A 661 12.05 -34.01 -16.35
N VAL A 662 12.33 -34.42 -15.11
CA VAL A 662 13.38 -35.38 -14.76
C VAL A 662 12.85 -36.42 -13.79
N ARG A 663 13.35 -37.66 -13.86
CA ARG A 663 12.82 -38.79 -13.07
C ARG A 663 13.81 -39.29 -12.04
N LYS A 664 13.29 -39.65 -10.86
CA LYS A 664 14.03 -40.48 -9.90
C LYS A 664 14.00 -41.94 -10.34
N PRO A 665 15.14 -42.63 -10.43
CA PRO A 665 15.21 -44.05 -10.84
C PRO A 665 14.39 -44.96 -9.92
#